data_0f555fdc9d13de8f671b09207bfd32e6
#
_entry.id   0f555fdc9d13de8f671b09207bfd32e6
#
_cell.length_a   1.000
_cell.length_b   1.000
_cell.length_c   1.000
_cell.angle_alpha   90.00
_cell.angle_beta   90.00
_cell.angle_gamma   90.00
#
_symmetry.space_group_name_H-M   'P 1'
#
loop_
_entity.id
_entity.type
_entity.pdbx_description
1 polymer ?
#
loop_
_entity_poly.entity_id
_entity_poly.type
_entity_poly.pdbx_seq_one_letter_code
_entity_poly.pdbx_strand_id
1 'polypeptide(L)'
;MGFLSKIVDGNKKEIKRLGKLADKVLALEEDTAILTDEEIREKTKFFQKELAEIEDVKKQNDYLDKILPEAYALVREGSKRVFNMIPYKVQVMGGIAIHKGDIAEMRTGEGKTLTATMPTYLNALAGRGVHVITVNEYLSSSQSEEMAELYNYLGLTVGLNLNSKSTEEKREAYAQDITYSTNNELGFDYLRDNMVNYAEERVMRPLHFAIIDEVDSILIDEARTPLIISGEAEKSTSLYTQANVFAKMLKAEDDYNYDEKTKAVHLTEQGADKAERMFKVDNLYDVQNVEVISHINTALRAHVTLQRDVDYMVVDGEVLIVDQFTGRTMPGRRFSEGLHQAIEAKEGVAIQNESKTMASITFQNYFRMYNKLAGMTGTAKTEEEEFRNIYNMTVTQIPTNKPVQRKDNSDLIYISQKGKFDAVVEDVVEKHKKGQPVLLGTVAVETSEYISNLLKKRGVRHDVLNAKNHEREAEIVSNAGQKGAVTIATNMAGRGTDIKLGDGVEELGGLAVIGTERHESRRIDDQLRGRSGRQGDRGDSRFYLSLQDELMVRFGSERLQKMMNRLGMDDSTPIESKMVSRAVESAQKRVEGNNFDARKRILEYDEVLRKQREIIYNERNEIIDSEDSSQVVNAMLRSTLQRAINHFINEDDDNPDYTPFINYVNDVFLQEGDLQDTEIKGKDSEDIFEIVWSKIEKAYAQQQETLGDQMSEFERMILLRSIDTHWTDHIDTMDQLRQGIHLRSYAQQNPLRDYQNEGHELFDIMMQNIEEDTCKYILKSVVQFEDDVEREKSKSFGEAKHVTAEDGKEKAKPQPIVKGDQVGRNDPCPCGSGKKYKNCHGKA
;
A
#
# COMPACT_ATOMS: atom_id res chain seq x y z
N MET A 1 35.58 20.53 10.21
CA MET A 1 34.30 20.46 10.96
C MET A 1 34.67 20.32 12.43
N GLY A 2 34.47 21.40 13.14
CA GLY A 2 35.18 21.59 14.40
C GLY A 2 34.34 21.24 15.62
N PHE A 3 34.91 21.62 16.70
CA PHE A 3 34.54 21.48 18.09
C PHE A 3 33.06 21.68 18.46
N LEU A 4 32.30 22.40 17.67
CA LEU A 4 30.85 22.63 17.86
C LEU A 4 29.96 21.45 17.50
N SER A 5 30.37 20.54 16.60
CA SER A 5 29.58 19.32 16.24
C SER A 5 29.61 18.27 17.37
N LYS A 6 30.61 18.31 18.28
CA LYS A 6 30.68 17.43 19.45
C LYS A 6 29.78 17.86 20.61
N ILE A 7 29.25 19.10 20.60
CA ILE A 7 28.43 19.64 21.69
C ILE A 7 26.93 19.35 21.50
N VAL A 8 26.49 19.00 20.28
CA VAL A 8 25.07 18.73 19.97
C VAL A 8 24.94 17.34 19.35
N ASP A 9 25.46 16.32 20.01
CA ASP A 9 25.13 14.94 19.65
C ASP A 9 23.83 14.54 20.38
N GLY A 10 22.70 14.88 19.78
CA GLY A 10 21.36 14.62 20.33
C GLY A 10 21.16 13.13 20.68
N ASN A 11 21.72 12.23 19.87
CA ASN A 11 21.66 10.79 20.12
C ASN A 11 22.39 10.39 21.41
N LYS A 12 23.56 10.93 21.70
CA LYS A 12 24.29 10.63 22.96
C LYS A 12 23.54 11.07 24.21
N LYS A 13 22.85 12.22 24.15
CA LYS A 13 22.03 12.71 25.26
C LYS A 13 20.84 11.78 25.48
N GLU A 14 20.19 11.36 24.40
CA GLU A 14 19.04 10.45 24.46
C GLU A 14 19.46 9.06 24.98
N ILE A 15 20.52 8.49 24.46
CA ILE A 15 21.10 7.21 24.95
C ILE A 15 21.40 7.27 26.44
N LYS A 16 21.95 8.39 26.94
CA LYS A 16 22.18 8.56 28.38
C LYS A 16 20.87 8.64 29.18
N ARG A 17 19.81 9.24 28.63
CA ARG A 17 18.49 9.29 29.26
C ARG A 17 17.83 7.92 29.32
N LEU A 18 17.84 7.20 28.19
CA LEU A 18 17.33 5.82 28.08
C LEU A 18 18.10 4.87 28.99
N GLY A 19 19.43 5.01 29.04
CA GLY A 19 20.28 4.20 29.92
C GLY A 19 19.92 4.32 31.41
N LYS A 20 19.58 5.54 31.87
CA LYS A 20 19.14 5.74 33.26
C LYS A 20 17.78 5.10 33.57
N LEU A 21 16.86 5.11 32.59
CA LEU A 21 15.56 4.43 32.73
C LEU A 21 15.75 2.92 32.71
N ALA A 22 16.59 2.41 31.81
CA ALA A 22 16.92 1.00 31.76
C ALA A 22 17.58 0.53 33.07
N ASP A 23 18.43 1.34 33.70
CA ASP A 23 19.01 1.01 35.01
C ASP A 23 17.94 0.83 36.10
N LYS A 24 16.84 1.61 36.05
CA LYS A 24 15.69 1.42 36.98
C LYS A 24 14.97 0.09 36.72
N VAL A 25 14.83 -0.33 35.47
CA VAL A 25 14.23 -1.62 35.11
C VAL A 25 15.10 -2.77 35.64
N LEU A 26 16.41 -2.68 35.41
CA LEU A 26 17.37 -3.71 35.85
C LEU A 26 17.45 -3.83 37.36
N ALA A 27 17.28 -2.71 38.09
CA ALA A 27 17.31 -2.72 39.57
C ALA A 27 16.13 -3.51 40.19
N LEU A 28 15.04 -3.77 39.44
CA LEU A 28 13.89 -4.54 39.90
C LEU A 28 14.01 -6.06 39.59
N GLU A 29 15.13 -6.52 39.04
CA GLU A 29 15.31 -7.92 38.64
C GLU A 29 15.18 -8.89 39.82
N GLU A 30 15.77 -8.58 40.98
CA GLU A 30 15.67 -9.42 42.16
C GLU A 30 14.26 -9.43 42.75
N ASP A 31 13.59 -8.29 42.75
CA ASP A 31 12.21 -8.16 43.28
C ASP A 31 11.21 -8.92 42.41
N THR A 32 11.41 -8.95 41.09
CA THR A 32 10.52 -9.68 40.14
C THR A 32 10.81 -11.18 40.15
N ALA A 33 12.06 -11.59 40.37
CA ALA A 33 12.46 -13.00 40.38
C ALA A 33 11.81 -13.83 41.48
N ILE A 34 11.40 -13.19 42.60
CA ILE A 34 10.74 -13.87 43.71
C ILE A 34 9.23 -14.04 43.54
N LEU A 35 8.63 -13.33 42.56
CA LEU A 35 7.18 -13.40 42.30
C LEU A 35 6.80 -14.78 41.72
N THR A 36 5.66 -15.29 42.18
CA THR A 36 5.03 -16.47 41.56
C THR A 36 4.42 -16.11 40.21
N ASP A 37 4.11 -17.11 39.39
CA ASP A 37 3.47 -16.91 38.09
C ASP A 37 2.06 -16.29 38.26
N GLU A 38 1.36 -16.60 39.31
CA GLU A 38 0.06 -16.03 39.64
C GLU A 38 0.18 -14.56 40.02
N GLU A 39 1.15 -14.20 40.88
CA GLU A 39 1.41 -12.80 41.25
C GLU A 39 1.79 -11.92 40.08
N ILE A 40 2.54 -12.46 39.08
CA ILE A 40 2.87 -11.74 37.83
C ILE A 40 1.56 -11.43 37.08
N ARG A 41 0.68 -12.41 36.91
CA ARG A 41 -0.63 -12.21 36.25
C ARG A 41 -1.57 -11.27 37.01
N GLU A 42 -1.53 -11.32 38.34
CA GLU A 42 -2.32 -10.40 39.18
C GLU A 42 -1.83 -8.96 39.00
N LYS A 43 -0.52 -8.73 38.90
CA LYS A 43 0.01 -7.39 38.60
C LYS A 43 -0.45 -6.88 37.24
N THR A 44 -0.47 -7.72 36.22
CA THR A 44 -1.01 -7.37 34.87
C THR A 44 -2.47 -6.92 35.01
N LYS A 45 -3.33 -7.71 35.69
CA LYS A 45 -4.73 -7.36 35.91
C LYS A 45 -4.89 -6.07 36.73
N PHE A 46 -4.02 -5.85 37.70
CA PHE A 46 -4.01 -4.61 38.49
C PHE A 46 -3.75 -3.40 37.61
N PHE A 47 -2.71 -3.45 36.73
CA PHE A 47 -2.40 -2.36 35.83
C PHE A 47 -3.53 -2.11 34.80
N GLN A 48 -4.13 -3.17 34.25
CA GLN A 48 -5.30 -3.07 33.37
C GLN A 48 -6.48 -2.38 34.06
N LYS A 49 -6.76 -2.73 35.29
CA LYS A 49 -7.85 -2.12 36.09
C LYS A 49 -7.62 -0.62 36.32
N GLU A 50 -6.44 -0.24 36.79
CA GLU A 50 -6.06 1.18 36.97
C GLU A 50 -6.16 2.00 35.69
N LEU A 51 -5.73 1.42 34.55
CA LEU A 51 -5.80 2.07 33.23
C LEU A 51 -7.23 2.18 32.71
N ALA A 52 -8.10 1.22 33.02
CA ALA A 52 -9.51 1.26 32.60
C ALA A 52 -10.30 2.38 33.33
N GLU A 53 -9.84 2.83 34.49
CA GLU A 53 -10.45 3.96 35.23
C GLU A 53 -10.04 5.33 34.62
N ILE A 54 -9.08 5.35 33.68
CA ILE A 54 -8.57 6.58 33.06
C ILE A 54 -9.10 6.69 31.63
N GLU A 55 -10.07 7.56 31.38
CA GLU A 55 -10.64 7.77 30.04
C GLU A 55 -9.70 8.55 29.09
N ASP A 56 -8.97 9.52 29.61
CA ASP A 56 -8.11 10.41 28.85
C ASP A 56 -6.83 9.71 28.40
N VAL A 57 -6.60 9.62 27.07
CA VAL A 57 -5.44 8.93 26.47
C VAL A 57 -4.11 9.52 26.93
N LYS A 58 -4.04 10.84 27.16
CA LYS A 58 -2.81 11.48 27.61
C LYS A 58 -2.47 11.08 29.05
N LYS A 59 -3.46 11.05 29.90
CA LYS A 59 -3.29 10.58 31.29
C LYS A 59 -2.95 9.10 31.35
N GLN A 60 -3.51 8.27 30.44
CA GLN A 60 -3.12 6.86 30.31
C GLN A 60 -1.64 6.75 29.96
N ASN A 61 -1.14 7.55 28.98
CA ASN A 61 0.27 7.56 28.62
C ASN A 61 1.18 8.01 29.78
N ASP A 62 0.77 9.01 30.57
CA ASP A 62 1.51 9.43 31.78
C ASP A 62 1.57 8.31 32.83
N TYR A 63 0.48 7.53 32.97
CA TYR A 63 0.46 6.37 33.86
C TYR A 63 1.35 5.24 33.32
N LEU A 64 1.30 4.94 32.04
CA LEU A 64 2.19 3.96 31.38
C LEU A 64 3.67 4.32 31.58
N ASP A 65 4.05 5.59 31.46
CA ASP A 65 5.42 6.06 31.74
C ASP A 65 5.81 5.83 33.21
N LYS A 66 4.88 5.95 34.14
CA LYS A 66 5.12 5.74 35.57
C LYS A 66 5.38 4.26 35.90
N ILE A 67 4.60 3.34 35.34
CA ILE A 67 4.69 1.89 35.59
C ILE A 67 5.71 1.19 34.70
N LEU A 68 6.26 1.87 33.68
CA LEU A 68 7.22 1.30 32.71
C LEU A 68 8.35 0.49 33.35
N PRO A 69 9.05 0.95 34.43
CA PRO A 69 10.14 0.16 35.01
C PRO A 69 9.67 -1.18 35.54
N GLU A 70 8.52 -1.23 36.23
CA GLU A 70 7.96 -2.44 36.79
C GLU A 70 7.42 -3.37 35.68
N ALA A 71 6.67 -2.84 34.74
CA ALA A 71 6.14 -3.59 33.62
C ALA A 71 7.24 -4.26 32.79
N TYR A 72 8.32 -3.53 32.48
CA TYR A 72 9.45 -4.11 31.75
C TYR A 72 10.23 -5.15 32.57
N ALA A 73 10.31 -4.99 33.88
CA ALA A 73 10.92 -5.99 34.76
C ALA A 73 10.12 -7.30 34.75
N LEU A 74 8.77 -7.22 34.73
CA LEU A 74 7.88 -8.39 34.59
C LEU A 74 8.10 -9.10 33.23
N VAL A 75 8.20 -8.37 32.14
CA VAL A 75 8.48 -8.95 30.80
C VAL A 75 9.84 -9.62 30.78
N ARG A 76 10.87 -9.02 31.38
CA ARG A 76 12.22 -9.63 31.48
C ARG A 76 12.20 -10.94 32.26
N GLU A 77 11.54 -11.00 33.40
CA GLU A 77 11.42 -12.22 34.19
C GLU A 77 10.56 -13.27 33.45
N GLY A 78 9.45 -12.88 32.82
CA GLY A 78 8.62 -13.75 31.98
C GLY A 78 9.43 -14.34 30.81
N SER A 79 10.20 -13.53 30.12
CA SER A 79 11.10 -13.98 29.02
C SER A 79 12.16 -14.98 29.51
N LYS A 80 12.69 -14.77 30.69
CA LYS A 80 13.61 -15.71 31.32
C LYS A 80 12.95 -17.07 31.61
N ARG A 81 11.72 -17.06 32.13
CA ARG A 81 10.98 -18.28 32.47
C ARG A 81 10.50 -19.05 31.25
N VAL A 82 10.00 -18.34 30.23
CA VAL A 82 9.41 -18.92 29.03
C VAL A 82 10.50 -19.33 28.01
N PHE A 83 11.46 -18.44 27.72
CA PHE A 83 12.45 -18.64 26.65
C PHE A 83 13.86 -18.94 27.15
N ASN A 84 14.09 -18.88 28.48
CA ASN A 84 15.42 -18.90 29.07
C ASN A 84 16.33 -17.77 28.52
N MET A 85 15.75 -16.65 28.12
CA MET A 85 16.44 -15.46 27.60
C MET A 85 16.08 -14.23 28.42
N ILE A 86 17.10 -13.48 28.83
CA ILE A 86 16.92 -12.24 29.58
C ILE A 86 17.28 -11.06 28.68
N PRO A 87 16.33 -10.13 28.37
CA PRO A 87 16.63 -8.93 27.60
C PRO A 87 17.78 -8.11 28.17
N TYR A 88 18.76 -7.81 27.33
CA TYR A 88 19.91 -6.98 27.73
C TYR A 88 19.53 -5.52 27.97
N LYS A 89 20.38 -4.78 28.67
CA LYS A 89 20.19 -3.33 28.88
C LYS A 89 19.94 -2.55 27.59
N VAL A 90 20.66 -2.86 26.51
CA VAL A 90 20.50 -2.20 25.21
C VAL A 90 19.13 -2.50 24.60
N GLN A 91 18.60 -3.70 24.79
CA GLN A 91 17.24 -4.07 24.35
C GLN A 91 16.18 -3.34 25.16
N VAL A 92 16.36 -3.22 26.48
CA VAL A 92 15.47 -2.39 27.32
C VAL A 92 15.46 -0.93 26.83
N MET A 93 16.64 -0.38 26.51
CA MET A 93 16.74 0.98 25.94
C MET A 93 16.00 1.10 24.61
N GLY A 94 16.09 0.10 23.72
CA GLY A 94 15.33 0.03 22.47
C GLY A 94 13.83 -0.01 22.70
N GLY A 95 13.37 -0.86 23.62
CA GLY A 95 11.96 -0.93 24.03
C GLY A 95 11.42 0.39 24.56
N ILE A 96 12.22 1.13 25.36
CA ILE A 96 11.82 2.45 25.87
C ILE A 96 11.70 3.48 24.70
N ALA A 97 12.61 3.43 23.72
CA ALA A 97 12.52 4.31 22.54
C ALA A 97 11.24 4.01 21.72
N ILE A 98 10.91 2.74 21.50
CA ILE A 98 9.67 2.31 20.82
C ILE A 98 8.44 2.77 21.62
N HIS A 99 8.42 2.59 22.94
CA HIS A 99 7.30 3.08 23.76
C HIS A 99 7.06 4.59 23.62
N LYS A 100 8.09 5.37 23.38
CA LYS A 100 7.99 6.83 23.20
C LYS A 100 7.48 7.26 21.81
N GLY A 101 7.23 6.33 20.90
CA GLY A 101 6.85 6.63 19.53
C GLY A 101 8.04 6.93 18.62
N ASP A 102 9.24 6.50 18.99
CA ASP A 102 10.45 6.67 18.21
C ASP A 102 10.84 5.39 17.45
N ILE A 103 11.79 5.52 16.53
CA ILE A 103 12.40 4.37 15.85
C ILE A 103 13.66 3.95 16.63
N ALA A 104 13.65 2.71 17.09
CA ALA A 104 14.85 2.09 17.63
C ALA A 104 15.71 1.51 16.50
N GLU A 105 16.79 2.21 16.14
CA GLU A 105 17.77 1.65 15.20
C GLU A 105 18.69 0.68 15.96
N MET A 106 18.40 -0.61 15.83
CA MET A 106 19.15 -1.71 16.41
C MET A 106 19.73 -2.57 15.28
N ARG A 107 21.03 -2.83 15.32
CA ARG A 107 21.67 -3.64 14.28
C ARG A 107 21.02 -5.01 14.15
N THR A 108 21.05 -5.55 12.94
CA THR A 108 20.53 -6.89 12.67
C THR A 108 21.20 -7.92 13.60
N GLY A 109 20.41 -8.82 14.18
CA GLY A 109 20.91 -9.82 15.14
C GLY A 109 20.99 -9.35 16.61
N GLU A 110 20.61 -8.10 16.95
CA GLU A 110 20.57 -7.60 18.33
C GLU A 110 19.26 -7.95 19.07
N GLY A 111 18.39 -8.80 18.49
CA GLY A 111 17.17 -9.28 19.14
C GLY A 111 16.04 -8.25 19.16
N LYS A 112 15.75 -7.63 18.01
CA LYS A 112 14.64 -6.66 17.84
C LYS A 112 13.28 -7.24 18.25
N THR A 113 12.96 -8.47 17.88
CA THR A 113 11.71 -9.16 18.23
C THR A 113 11.50 -9.23 19.73
N LEU A 114 12.54 -9.64 20.47
CA LEU A 114 12.51 -9.68 21.94
C LEU A 114 12.41 -8.26 22.54
N THR A 115 13.05 -7.27 21.93
CA THR A 115 12.98 -5.86 22.34
C THR A 115 11.55 -5.34 22.24
N ALA A 116 10.84 -5.68 21.17
CA ALA A 116 9.46 -5.23 20.92
C ALA A 116 8.47 -5.78 21.97
N THR A 117 8.78 -6.91 22.62
CA THR A 117 7.85 -7.48 23.62
C THR A 117 7.55 -6.55 24.79
N MET A 118 8.55 -5.79 25.22
CA MET A 118 8.41 -4.86 26.36
C MET A 118 7.44 -3.70 26.10
N PRO A 119 7.61 -2.89 25.01
CA PRO A 119 6.65 -1.83 24.70
C PRO A 119 5.29 -2.36 24.25
N THR A 120 5.23 -3.55 23.61
CA THR A 120 3.97 -4.19 23.24
C THR A 120 3.18 -4.53 24.49
N TYR A 121 3.77 -5.25 25.45
CA TYR A 121 3.12 -5.57 26.74
C TYR A 121 2.63 -4.32 27.44
N LEU A 122 3.51 -3.32 27.64
CA LEU A 122 3.17 -2.11 28.38
C LEU A 122 1.97 -1.37 27.77
N ASN A 123 1.93 -1.19 26.44
CA ASN A 123 0.86 -0.45 25.79
C ASN A 123 -0.42 -1.28 25.62
N ALA A 124 -0.33 -2.62 25.57
CA ALA A 124 -1.49 -3.50 25.54
C ALA A 124 -2.29 -3.46 26.86
N LEU A 125 -1.66 -3.13 27.97
CA LEU A 125 -2.34 -2.95 29.27
C LEU A 125 -3.49 -1.92 29.22
N ALA A 126 -3.43 -0.95 28.30
CA ALA A 126 -4.48 0.05 28.13
C ALA A 126 -5.79 -0.50 27.52
N GLY A 127 -5.83 -1.75 27.06
CA GLY A 127 -7.01 -2.41 26.49
C GLY A 127 -7.50 -1.85 25.15
N ARG A 128 -6.71 -0.96 24.51
CA ARG A 128 -7.05 -0.29 23.24
C ARG A 128 -6.55 -1.01 22.01
N GLY A 129 -5.80 -2.10 22.15
CA GLY A 129 -5.15 -2.87 21.09
C GLY A 129 -3.80 -2.32 20.65
N VAL A 130 -2.86 -3.22 20.46
CA VAL A 130 -1.53 -2.95 19.91
C VAL A 130 -1.34 -3.78 18.66
N HIS A 131 -0.98 -3.15 17.55
CA HIS A 131 -0.68 -3.83 16.32
C HIS A 131 0.85 -3.98 16.17
N VAL A 132 1.32 -5.23 16.03
CA VAL A 132 2.72 -5.54 15.68
C VAL A 132 2.76 -5.91 14.20
N ILE A 133 3.48 -5.10 13.43
CA ILE A 133 3.39 -5.11 11.96
C ILE A 133 4.68 -5.61 11.37
N THR A 134 4.57 -6.61 10.49
CA THR A 134 5.71 -7.22 9.78
C THR A 134 5.55 -7.06 8.28
N VAL A 135 6.65 -7.30 7.54
CA VAL A 135 6.68 -7.15 6.07
C VAL A 135 6.03 -8.31 5.30
N ASN A 136 5.78 -9.45 5.95
CA ASN A 136 5.15 -10.60 5.29
C ASN A 136 4.44 -11.53 6.30
N GLU A 137 3.56 -12.38 5.79
CA GLU A 137 2.75 -13.31 6.58
C GLU A 137 3.58 -14.37 7.33
N TYR A 138 4.70 -14.79 6.75
CA TYR A 138 5.59 -15.77 7.42
C TYR A 138 6.13 -15.20 8.73
N LEU A 139 6.63 -13.97 8.71
CA LEU A 139 7.13 -13.31 9.92
C LEU A 139 6.00 -13.02 10.92
N SER A 140 4.83 -12.56 10.44
CA SER A 140 3.66 -12.37 11.31
C SER A 140 3.29 -13.65 12.04
N SER A 141 3.20 -14.76 11.32
CA SER A 141 2.81 -16.06 11.89
C SER A 141 3.86 -16.59 12.85
N SER A 142 5.12 -16.62 12.43
CA SER A 142 6.22 -17.16 13.26
C SER A 142 6.44 -16.32 14.53
N GLN A 143 6.45 -14.99 14.41
CA GLN A 143 6.62 -14.10 15.58
C GLN A 143 5.41 -14.12 16.50
N SER A 144 4.19 -14.19 15.95
CA SER A 144 2.97 -14.31 16.73
C SER A 144 2.97 -15.60 17.53
N GLU A 145 3.28 -16.74 16.92
CA GLU A 145 3.31 -18.04 17.57
C GLU A 145 4.35 -18.07 18.71
N GLU A 146 5.58 -17.63 18.42
CA GLU A 146 6.66 -17.62 19.41
C GLU A 146 6.38 -16.63 20.55
N MET A 147 5.98 -15.39 20.27
CA MET A 147 5.80 -14.37 21.31
C MET A 147 4.47 -14.52 22.08
N ALA A 148 3.48 -15.19 21.51
CA ALA A 148 2.23 -15.50 22.21
C ALA A 148 2.45 -16.30 23.48
N GLU A 149 3.47 -17.19 23.52
CA GLU A 149 3.80 -17.94 24.75
C GLU A 149 4.14 -16.98 25.90
N LEU A 150 4.93 -15.92 25.62
CA LEU A 150 5.28 -14.92 26.63
C LEU A 150 4.09 -14.05 27.03
N TYR A 151 3.33 -13.55 26.05
CA TYR A 151 2.20 -12.66 26.36
C TYR A 151 1.09 -13.40 27.13
N ASN A 152 0.77 -14.64 26.75
CA ASN A 152 -0.19 -15.49 27.46
C ASN A 152 0.30 -15.82 28.88
N TYR A 153 1.62 -16.07 29.04
CA TYR A 153 2.20 -16.25 30.36
C TYR A 153 1.98 -15.02 31.25
N LEU A 154 2.14 -13.81 30.68
CA LEU A 154 1.92 -12.53 31.35
C LEU A 154 0.42 -12.17 31.54
N GLY A 155 -0.52 -12.91 30.92
CA GLY A 155 -1.95 -12.70 31.04
C GLY A 155 -2.58 -11.80 30.01
N LEU A 156 -1.92 -11.59 28.84
CA LEU A 156 -2.45 -10.89 27.66
C LEU A 156 -2.80 -11.87 26.56
N THR A 157 -3.72 -11.47 25.69
CA THR A 157 -4.21 -12.25 24.54
C THR A 157 -3.56 -11.79 23.24
N VAL A 158 -3.35 -12.73 22.30
CA VAL A 158 -2.69 -12.47 21.01
C VAL A 158 -3.56 -12.97 19.85
N GLY A 159 -3.80 -12.11 18.89
CA GLY A 159 -4.44 -12.40 17.61
C GLY A 159 -3.45 -12.36 16.46
N LEU A 160 -3.67 -13.20 15.46
CA LEU A 160 -2.94 -13.20 14.20
C LEU A 160 -3.94 -12.90 13.08
N ASN A 161 -3.68 -11.84 12.31
CA ASN A 161 -4.45 -11.45 11.14
C ASN A 161 -3.68 -11.74 9.87
N LEU A 162 -4.27 -12.57 8.99
CA LEU A 162 -3.73 -12.98 7.68
C LEU A 162 -4.79 -12.80 6.60
N ASN A 163 -4.35 -12.71 5.35
CA ASN A 163 -5.25 -12.59 4.19
C ASN A 163 -6.20 -13.81 4.04
N SER A 164 -5.76 -15.00 4.45
CA SER A 164 -6.54 -16.23 4.34
C SER A 164 -7.68 -16.36 5.35
N LYS A 165 -7.80 -15.45 6.33
CA LYS A 165 -8.80 -15.51 7.39
C LYS A 165 -10.14 -14.92 6.96
N SER A 166 -11.23 -15.50 7.46
CA SER A 166 -12.60 -14.99 7.31
C SER A 166 -12.79 -13.66 8.09
N THR A 167 -13.85 -12.93 7.78
CA THR A 167 -14.21 -11.68 8.47
C THR A 167 -14.41 -11.89 9.98
N GLU A 168 -15.03 -13.00 10.38
CA GLU A 168 -15.23 -13.37 11.77
C GLU A 168 -13.90 -13.63 12.48
N GLU A 169 -13.02 -14.43 11.89
CA GLU A 169 -11.69 -14.72 12.43
C GLU A 169 -10.81 -13.46 12.53
N LYS A 170 -10.93 -12.53 11.57
CA LYS A 170 -10.25 -11.23 11.62
C LYS A 170 -10.77 -10.38 12.77
N ARG A 171 -12.09 -10.31 12.95
CA ARG A 171 -12.72 -9.59 14.06
C ARG A 171 -12.24 -10.13 15.40
N GLU A 172 -12.20 -11.46 15.57
CA GLU A 172 -11.64 -12.09 16.75
C GLU A 172 -10.17 -11.74 16.98
N ALA A 173 -9.37 -11.72 15.90
CA ALA A 173 -7.95 -11.35 15.99
C ALA A 173 -7.75 -9.89 16.41
N TYR A 174 -8.54 -8.96 15.86
CA TYR A 174 -8.49 -7.54 16.25
C TYR A 174 -9.05 -7.28 17.65
N ALA A 175 -9.93 -8.15 18.17
CA ALA A 175 -10.46 -8.03 19.54
C ALA A 175 -9.44 -8.38 20.61
N GLN A 176 -8.31 -9.04 20.28
CA GLN A 176 -7.26 -9.38 21.23
C GLN A 176 -6.47 -8.15 21.70
N ASP A 177 -5.72 -8.28 22.81
CA ASP A 177 -4.88 -7.20 23.35
C ASP A 177 -3.78 -6.80 22.38
N ILE A 178 -3.22 -7.79 21.65
CA ILE A 178 -2.11 -7.65 20.70
C ILE A 178 -2.51 -8.34 19.40
N THR A 179 -2.37 -7.66 18.26
CA THR A 179 -2.64 -8.23 16.94
C THR A 179 -1.40 -8.17 16.08
N TYR A 180 -0.94 -9.34 15.62
CA TYR A 180 0.10 -9.46 14.59
C TYR A 180 -0.53 -9.45 13.21
N SER A 181 0.02 -8.65 12.29
CA SER A 181 -0.45 -8.57 10.91
C SER A 181 0.62 -8.07 9.96
N THR A 182 0.38 -8.13 8.66
CA THR A 182 1.19 -7.43 7.67
C THR A 182 0.69 -6.01 7.44
N ASN A 183 1.58 -5.14 6.96
CA ASN A 183 1.24 -3.77 6.57
C ASN A 183 0.12 -3.72 5.52
N ASN A 184 0.18 -4.62 4.52
CA ASN A 184 -0.81 -4.71 3.46
C ASN A 184 -2.19 -5.06 4.00
N GLU A 185 -2.28 -6.11 4.81
CA GLU A 185 -3.55 -6.61 5.30
C GLU A 185 -4.27 -5.60 6.20
N LEU A 186 -3.52 -4.93 7.08
CA LEU A 186 -4.07 -3.84 7.90
C LEU A 186 -4.66 -2.71 7.06
N GLY A 187 -3.95 -2.30 6.02
CA GLY A 187 -4.44 -1.23 5.14
C GLY A 187 -5.64 -1.67 4.29
N PHE A 188 -5.67 -2.92 3.83
CA PHE A 188 -6.83 -3.46 3.12
C PHE A 188 -8.03 -3.66 4.05
N ASP A 189 -7.84 -4.12 5.28
CA ASP A 189 -8.92 -4.23 6.26
C ASP A 189 -9.51 -2.85 6.59
N TYR A 190 -8.66 -1.83 6.73
CA TYR A 190 -9.13 -0.45 6.90
C TYR A 190 -9.99 0.03 5.73
N LEU A 191 -9.57 -0.24 4.49
CA LEU A 191 -10.37 0.13 3.31
C LEU A 191 -11.69 -0.65 3.27
N ARG A 192 -11.66 -1.96 3.55
CA ARG A 192 -12.87 -2.81 3.60
C ARG A 192 -13.86 -2.34 4.67
N ASP A 193 -13.39 -2.00 5.86
CA ASP A 193 -14.23 -1.50 6.96
C ASP A 193 -14.96 -0.19 6.63
N ASN A 194 -14.37 0.62 5.72
CA ASN A 194 -15.01 1.84 5.24
C ASN A 194 -15.90 1.62 4.00
N MET A 195 -16.10 0.36 3.58
CA MET A 195 -16.99 -0.01 2.47
C MET A 195 -18.14 -0.91 2.92
N VAL A 196 -18.24 -1.25 4.22
CA VAL A 196 -19.33 -2.08 4.77
C VAL A 196 -20.63 -1.31 4.86
N ASN A 197 -21.77 -2.02 4.85
CA ASN A 197 -23.09 -1.40 4.97
C ASN A 197 -23.67 -1.44 6.40
N TYR A 198 -23.11 -2.30 7.26
CA TYR A 198 -23.56 -2.48 8.64
C TYR A 198 -22.39 -2.41 9.61
N ALA A 199 -22.62 -1.84 10.81
CA ALA A 199 -21.60 -1.69 11.84
C ALA A 199 -20.99 -3.03 12.29
N GLU A 200 -21.80 -4.09 12.30
CA GLU A 200 -21.37 -5.44 12.68
C GLU A 200 -20.40 -6.09 11.68
N GLU A 201 -20.32 -5.58 10.46
CA GLU A 201 -19.40 -6.08 9.42
C GLU A 201 -17.96 -5.56 9.61
N ARG A 202 -17.79 -4.48 10.37
CA ARG A 202 -16.45 -3.94 10.68
C ARG A 202 -15.64 -4.93 11.51
N VAL A 203 -14.36 -5.03 11.19
CA VAL A 203 -13.43 -5.94 11.88
C VAL A 203 -12.45 -5.20 12.77
N MET A 204 -12.06 -3.98 12.43
CA MET A 204 -11.03 -3.21 13.13
C MET A 204 -11.60 -2.42 14.32
N ARG A 205 -10.77 -2.26 15.33
CA ARG A 205 -10.96 -1.28 16.41
C ARG A 205 -10.26 0.04 16.04
N PRO A 206 -10.55 1.15 16.74
CA PRO A 206 -9.84 2.42 16.54
C PRO A 206 -8.32 2.24 16.65
N LEU A 207 -7.59 2.86 15.73
CA LEU A 207 -6.14 2.73 15.58
C LEU A 207 -5.40 3.42 16.74
N HIS A 208 -4.92 2.63 17.70
CA HIS A 208 -4.28 3.17 18.91
C HIS A 208 -2.76 3.18 18.82
N PHE A 209 -2.10 2.01 18.80
CA PHE A 209 -0.65 1.93 18.77
C PHE A 209 -0.16 0.89 17.76
N ALA A 210 0.77 1.29 16.90
CA ALA A 210 1.44 0.40 15.97
C ALA A 210 2.94 0.35 16.23
N ILE A 211 3.50 -0.86 16.27
CA ILE A 211 4.92 -1.14 16.29
C ILE A 211 5.30 -1.81 14.98
N ILE A 212 6.11 -1.13 14.17
CA ILE A 212 6.50 -1.61 12.85
C ILE A 212 7.88 -2.26 12.92
N ASP A 213 7.94 -3.57 12.62
CA ASP A 213 9.21 -4.27 12.40
C ASP A 213 9.72 -4.00 10.99
N GLU A 214 11.03 -3.79 10.85
CA GLU A 214 11.67 -3.33 9.61
C GLU A 214 10.97 -2.06 9.05
N VAL A 215 10.83 -1.03 9.90
CA VAL A 215 10.08 0.20 9.62
C VAL A 215 10.54 0.93 8.36
N ASP A 216 11.80 0.84 8.00
CA ASP A 216 12.36 1.42 6.79
C ASP A 216 11.88 0.72 5.51
N SER A 217 11.58 -0.58 5.57
CA SER A 217 10.96 -1.28 4.46
C SER A 217 9.54 -0.80 4.22
N ILE A 218 8.74 -0.79 5.28
CA ILE A 218 7.31 -0.52 5.19
C ILE A 218 7.05 0.95 4.89
N LEU A 219 7.69 1.87 5.64
CA LEU A 219 7.38 3.30 5.54
C LEU A 219 8.19 4.05 4.47
N ILE A 220 9.25 3.45 3.93
CA ILE A 220 10.09 4.08 2.90
C ILE A 220 10.02 3.31 1.58
N ASP A 221 10.38 1.99 1.56
CA ASP A 221 10.46 1.25 0.31
C ASP A 221 9.09 0.97 -0.31
N GLU A 222 8.17 0.43 0.48
CA GLU A 222 6.82 0.07 0.04
C GLU A 222 5.90 1.29 -0.09
N ALA A 223 6.25 2.41 0.54
CA ALA A 223 5.46 3.63 0.53
C ALA A 223 5.49 4.40 -0.82
N ARG A 224 5.94 3.78 -1.90
CA ARG A 224 5.92 4.31 -3.28
C ARG A 224 4.61 4.05 -4.00
N THR A 225 3.85 3.06 -3.57
CA THR A 225 2.57 2.67 -4.18
C THR A 225 1.46 2.71 -3.15
N PRO A 226 0.28 3.25 -3.49
CA PRO A 226 -0.88 3.19 -2.61
C PRO A 226 -1.46 1.77 -2.57
N LEU A 227 -2.21 1.47 -1.51
CA LEU A 227 -3.12 0.33 -1.47
C LEU A 227 -4.39 0.69 -2.23
N ILE A 228 -4.84 -0.20 -3.11
CA ILE A 228 -5.99 0.03 -3.98
C ILE A 228 -6.91 -1.19 -3.94
N ILE A 229 -8.20 -0.96 -3.68
CA ILE A 229 -9.26 -1.93 -3.93
C ILE A 229 -9.91 -1.56 -5.25
N SER A 230 -9.92 -2.49 -6.20
CA SER A 230 -10.50 -2.29 -7.54
C SER A 230 -11.73 -3.16 -7.73
N GLY A 231 -12.74 -2.61 -8.37
CA GLY A 231 -13.93 -3.31 -8.85
C GLY A 231 -14.03 -3.31 -10.37
N GLU A 232 -14.98 -4.04 -10.91
CA GLU A 232 -15.27 -4.01 -12.34
C GLU A 232 -15.99 -2.69 -12.68
N ALA A 233 -15.50 -1.95 -13.66
CA ALA A 233 -16.15 -0.76 -14.17
C ALA A 233 -17.20 -1.12 -15.25
N GLU A 234 -18.23 -0.31 -15.36
CA GLU A 234 -19.14 -0.35 -16.51
C GLU A 234 -18.41 0.06 -17.79
N LYS A 235 -18.79 -0.51 -18.93
CA LYS A 235 -18.07 -0.38 -20.19
C LYS A 235 -18.04 1.05 -20.73
N SER A 236 -16.89 1.71 -20.75
CA SER A 236 -16.66 2.92 -21.57
C SER A 236 -15.97 2.63 -22.93
N THR A 237 -16.32 1.52 -23.58
CA THR A 237 -15.70 1.07 -24.84
C THR A 237 -15.79 2.09 -25.99
N SER A 238 -16.75 3.01 -25.95
CA SER A 238 -16.96 4.01 -27.00
C SER A 238 -15.87 5.08 -27.01
N LEU A 239 -15.44 5.59 -25.86
CA LEU A 239 -14.39 6.63 -25.77
C LEU A 239 -13.02 6.11 -26.19
N TYR A 240 -12.65 4.89 -25.79
CA TYR A 240 -11.41 4.25 -26.26
C TYR A 240 -11.37 4.12 -27.78
N THR A 241 -12.48 3.70 -28.38
CA THR A 241 -12.57 3.58 -29.84
C THR A 241 -12.45 4.94 -30.51
N GLN A 242 -13.11 5.99 -30.00
CA GLN A 242 -13.03 7.35 -30.54
C GLN A 242 -11.62 7.93 -30.38
N ALA A 243 -11.03 7.80 -29.18
CA ALA A 243 -9.66 8.25 -28.92
C ALA A 243 -8.62 7.53 -29.80
N ASN A 244 -8.78 6.22 -30.05
CA ASN A 244 -7.95 5.47 -30.96
C ASN A 244 -8.05 5.98 -32.41
N VAL A 245 -9.27 6.28 -32.88
CA VAL A 245 -9.47 6.88 -34.21
C VAL A 245 -8.80 8.25 -34.29
N PHE A 246 -8.96 9.07 -33.26
CA PHE A 246 -8.33 10.38 -33.13
C PHE A 246 -6.80 10.28 -33.16
N ALA A 247 -6.20 9.43 -32.31
CA ALA A 247 -4.75 9.24 -32.27
C ALA A 247 -4.15 8.82 -33.61
N LYS A 248 -4.85 7.99 -34.40
CA LYS A 248 -4.43 7.58 -35.75
C LYS A 248 -4.43 8.73 -36.78
N MET A 249 -5.19 9.78 -36.54
CA MET A 249 -5.29 10.94 -37.46
C MET A 249 -4.20 11.98 -37.20
N LEU A 250 -3.57 11.95 -36.04
CA LEU A 250 -2.58 12.95 -35.63
C LEU A 250 -1.22 12.73 -36.30
N LYS A 251 -0.52 13.83 -36.56
CA LYS A 251 0.83 13.85 -37.17
C LYS A 251 1.85 14.32 -36.13
N ALA A 252 2.98 13.61 -36.10
CA ALA A 252 4.10 14.00 -35.27
C ALA A 252 4.62 15.39 -35.65
N GLU A 253 5.11 16.14 -34.68
CA GLU A 253 5.63 17.51 -34.74
C GLU A 253 4.56 18.60 -35.03
N ASP A 254 3.52 18.28 -35.80
CA ASP A 254 2.41 19.22 -36.05
C ASP A 254 1.38 19.17 -34.93
N ASP A 255 0.90 17.97 -34.56
CA ASP A 255 -0.25 17.77 -33.68
C ASP A 255 0.15 17.27 -32.28
N TYR A 256 1.32 16.63 -32.16
CA TYR A 256 1.87 16.20 -30.87
C TYR A 256 3.40 16.20 -30.88
N ASN A 257 3.98 16.42 -29.70
CA ASN A 257 5.41 16.34 -29.46
C ASN A 257 5.76 15.06 -28.67
N TYR A 258 6.84 14.39 -29.06
CA TYR A 258 7.35 13.20 -28.37
C TYR A 258 8.79 13.43 -27.88
N ASP A 259 9.02 13.23 -26.58
CA ASP A 259 10.34 13.26 -25.97
C ASP A 259 10.86 11.82 -25.77
N GLU A 260 11.86 11.43 -26.56
CA GLU A 260 12.47 10.09 -26.47
C GLU A 260 13.10 9.78 -25.11
N LYS A 261 13.59 10.80 -24.37
CA LYS A 261 14.28 10.59 -23.09
C LYS A 261 13.32 10.30 -21.96
N THR A 262 12.21 10.99 -21.93
CA THR A 262 11.17 10.85 -20.91
C THR A 262 10.04 9.92 -21.33
N LYS A 263 10.00 9.54 -22.61
CA LYS A 263 8.87 8.84 -23.27
C LYS A 263 7.53 9.57 -23.08
N ALA A 264 7.57 10.89 -22.90
CA ALA A 264 6.37 11.71 -22.74
C ALA A 264 5.84 12.15 -24.11
N VAL A 265 4.52 12.12 -24.27
CA VAL A 265 3.81 12.57 -25.46
C VAL A 265 2.80 13.65 -25.05
N HIS A 266 2.77 14.75 -25.77
CA HIS A 266 1.87 15.87 -25.47
C HIS A 266 1.27 16.42 -26.76
N LEU A 267 -0.01 16.77 -26.74
CA LEU A 267 -0.67 17.50 -27.83
C LEU A 267 -0.07 18.91 -27.99
N THR A 268 0.03 19.38 -29.19
CA THR A 268 0.25 20.79 -29.51
C THR A 268 -1.07 21.56 -29.47
N GLU A 269 -1.03 22.89 -29.57
CA GLU A 269 -2.26 23.70 -29.73
C GLU A 269 -3.11 23.24 -30.91
N GLN A 270 -2.46 22.91 -32.04
CA GLN A 270 -3.19 22.40 -33.22
C GLN A 270 -3.82 21.02 -32.99
N GLY A 271 -3.15 20.18 -32.19
CA GLY A 271 -3.70 18.89 -31.78
C GLY A 271 -4.90 19.05 -30.86
N ALA A 272 -4.84 19.98 -29.90
CA ALA A 272 -5.93 20.29 -29.00
C ALA A 272 -7.16 20.84 -29.77
N ASP A 273 -6.97 21.79 -30.69
CA ASP A 273 -8.03 22.31 -31.57
C ASP A 273 -8.76 21.21 -32.37
N LYS A 274 -7.98 20.21 -32.83
CA LYS A 274 -8.58 19.06 -33.55
C LYS A 274 -9.37 18.16 -32.62
N ALA A 275 -8.89 17.98 -31.38
CA ALA A 275 -9.59 17.20 -30.36
C ALA A 275 -10.93 17.85 -30.01
N GLU A 276 -10.94 19.16 -29.71
CA GLU A 276 -12.14 19.94 -29.40
C GLU A 276 -13.22 19.79 -30.49
N ARG A 277 -12.84 19.90 -31.76
CA ARG A 277 -13.74 19.72 -32.89
C ARG A 277 -14.29 18.30 -33.03
N MET A 278 -13.46 17.27 -32.77
CA MET A 278 -13.87 15.87 -32.92
C MET A 278 -14.75 15.41 -31.79
N PHE A 279 -14.42 15.77 -30.55
CA PHE A 279 -15.16 15.39 -29.37
C PHE A 279 -16.31 16.37 -29.05
N LYS A 280 -16.42 17.48 -29.79
CA LYS A 280 -17.45 18.52 -29.67
C LYS A 280 -17.45 19.17 -28.28
N VAL A 281 -16.28 19.49 -27.78
CA VAL A 281 -16.06 20.20 -26.52
C VAL A 281 -15.53 21.62 -26.84
N ASP A 282 -15.93 22.61 -26.07
CA ASP A 282 -15.52 24.00 -26.27
C ASP A 282 -14.11 24.27 -25.79
N ASN A 283 -13.68 23.61 -24.71
CA ASN A 283 -12.32 23.68 -24.18
C ASN A 283 -11.92 22.29 -23.69
N LEU A 284 -10.91 21.69 -24.33
CA LEU A 284 -10.43 20.35 -24.00
C LEU A 284 -9.90 20.26 -22.55
N TYR A 285 -9.34 21.36 -22.04
CA TYR A 285 -8.70 21.40 -20.72
C TYR A 285 -9.64 21.86 -19.60
N ASP A 286 -10.96 21.95 -19.89
CA ASP A 286 -11.97 22.20 -18.86
C ASP A 286 -12.11 20.99 -17.93
N VAL A 287 -12.47 21.26 -16.66
CA VAL A 287 -12.68 20.24 -15.63
C VAL A 287 -13.70 19.18 -16.05
N GLN A 288 -14.75 19.61 -16.79
CA GLN A 288 -15.80 18.72 -17.29
C GLN A 288 -15.31 17.74 -18.38
N ASN A 289 -14.16 18.01 -18.99
CA ASN A 289 -13.61 17.22 -20.09
C ASN A 289 -12.40 16.35 -19.68
N VAL A 290 -12.16 16.19 -18.38
CA VAL A 290 -11.01 15.43 -17.85
C VAL A 290 -10.97 13.99 -18.36
N GLU A 291 -12.12 13.33 -18.47
CA GLU A 291 -12.25 11.98 -19.03
C GLU A 291 -11.80 11.92 -20.50
N VAL A 292 -12.24 12.87 -21.30
CA VAL A 292 -11.90 12.92 -22.74
C VAL A 292 -10.41 13.12 -22.94
N ILE A 293 -9.79 14.04 -22.20
CA ILE A 293 -8.34 14.30 -22.33
C ILE A 293 -7.51 13.09 -21.83
N SER A 294 -7.98 12.40 -20.80
CA SER A 294 -7.33 11.18 -20.30
C SER A 294 -7.30 10.09 -21.37
N HIS A 295 -8.43 9.81 -22.01
CA HIS A 295 -8.51 8.81 -23.09
C HIS A 295 -7.66 9.18 -24.31
N ILE A 296 -7.63 10.47 -24.68
CA ILE A 296 -6.76 10.95 -25.78
C ILE A 296 -5.28 10.74 -25.45
N ASN A 297 -4.84 11.14 -24.26
CA ASN A 297 -3.46 10.98 -23.84
C ASN A 297 -3.05 9.50 -23.77
N THR A 298 -3.92 8.65 -23.26
CA THR A 298 -3.69 7.21 -23.15
C THR A 298 -3.61 6.55 -24.55
N ALA A 299 -4.51 6.95 -25.48
CA ALA A 299 -4.46 6.49 -26.85
C ALA A 299 -3.15 6.94 -27.57
N LEU A 300 -2.72 8.18 -27.37
CA LEU A 300 -1.46 8.70 -27.89
C LEU A 300 -0.25 7.94 -27.33
N ARG A 301 -0.21 7.69 -26.03
CA ARG A 301 0.84 6.85 -25.41
C ARG A 301 0.85 5.46 -26.02
N ALA A 302 -0.30 4.80 -26.17
CA ALA A 302 -0.39 3.48 -26.77
C ALA A 302 0.15 3.45 -28.23
N HIS A 303 -0.10 4.51 -29.01
CA HIS A 303 0.35 4.58 -30.40
C HIS A 303 1.81 4.97 -30.58
N VAL A 304 2.32 5.91 -29.76
CA VAL A 304 3.62 6.54 -29.96
C VAL A 304 4.71 5.87 -29.15
N THR A 305 4.43 5.46 -27.91
CA THR A 305 5.48 4.99 -26.98
C THR A 305 5.58 3.47 -26.88
N LEU A 306 4.54 2.72 -27.23
CA LEU A 306 4.50 1.26 -27.08
C LEU A 306 4.48 0.56 -28.43
N GLN A 307 5.38 -0.41 -28.58
CA GLN A 307 5.58 -1.17 -29.82
C GLN A 307 5.15 -2.63 -29.63
N ARG A 308 4.37 -3.12 -30.61
CA ARG A 308 4.02 -4.54 -30.70
C ARG A 308 5.27 -5.38 -30.85
N ASP A 309 5.28 -6.55 -30.24
CA ASP A 309 6.37 -7.54 -30.20
C ASP A 309 7.65 -7.06 -29.48
N VAL A 310 7.60 -5.86 -28.84
CA VAL A 310 8.67 -5.32 -27.98
C VAL A 310 8.14 -5.09 -26.57
N ASP A 311 7.08 -4.28 -26.43
CA ASP A 311 6.50 -3.93 -25.13
C ASP A 311 5.28 -4.81 -24.79
N TYR A 312 4.60 -5.32 -25.81
CA TYR A 312 3.45 -6.23 -25.68
C TYR A 312 3.32 -7.15 -26.89
N MET A 313 2.66 -8.28 -26.73
CA MET A 313 2.28 -9.22 -27.78
C MET A 313 0.77 -9.40 -27.82
N VAL A 314 0.24 -9.75 -29.01
CA VAL A 314 -1.16 -10.16 -29.15
C VAL A 314 -1.18 -11.65 -29.43
N VAL A 315 -1.75 -12.44 -28.51
CA VAL A 315 -1.83 -13.90 -28.57
C VAL A 315 -3.28 -14.30 -28.29
N ASP A 316 -3.87 -15.10 -29.17
CA ASP A 316 -5.26 -15.60 -29.06
C ASP A 316 -6.33 -14.50 -28.88
N GLY A 317 -6.05 -13.29 -29.40
CA GLY A 317 -6.97 -12.14 -29.28
C GLY A 317 -6.86 -11.37 -27.96
N GLU A 318 -5.85 -11.67 -27.14
CA GLU A 318 -5.53 -10.96 -25.91
C GLU A 318 -4.19 -10.22 -26.00
N VAL A 319 -4.10 -9.06 -25.37
CA VAL A 319 -2.85 -8.31 -25.23
C VAL A 319 -2.10 -8.82 -24.01
N LEU A 320 -0.86 -9.27 -24.22
CA LEU A 320 0.05 -9.72 -23.14
C LEU A 320 1.24 -8.78 -23.03
N ILE A 321 1.56 -8.34 -21.82
CA ILE A 321 2.75 -7.53 -21.56
C ILE A 321 4.01 -8.38 -21.80
N VAL A 322 5.02 -7.79 -22.44
CA VAL A 322 6.36 -8.37 -22.55
C VAL A 322 7.27 -7.68 -21.54
N ASP A 323 7.88 -8.47 -20.68
CA ASP A 323 8.89 -7.98 -19.75
C ASP A 323 10.14 -7.56 -20.54
N GLN A 324 10.53 -6.30 -20.47
CA GLN A 324 11.68 -5.73 -21.20
C GLN A 324 13.02 -6.35 -20.79
N PHE A 325 13.11 -6.94 -19.60
CA PHE A 325 14.35 -7.54 -19.10
C PHE A 325 14.49 -9.02 -19.50
N THR A 326 13.39 -9.76 -19.49
CA THR A 326 13.41 -11.20 -19.77
C THR A 326 12.91 -11.56 -21.17
N GLY A 327 12.24 -10.63 -21.86
CA GLY A 327 11.60 -10.88 -23.16
C GLY A 327 10.43 -11.88 -23.08
N ARG A 328 9.94 -12.20 -21.87
CA ARG A 328 8.85 -13.15 -21.64
C ARG A 328 7.52 -12.43 -21.52
N THR A 329 6.46 -13.07 -22.00
CA THR A 329 5.10 -12.59 -21.75
C THR A 329 4.72 -12.78 -20.30
N MET A 330 3.98 -11.82 -19.75
CA MET A 330 3.48 -11.83 -18.37
C MET A 330 1.95 -12.05 -18.36
N PRO A 331 1.46 -13.30 -18.40
CA PRO A 331 0.03 -13.60 -18.34
C PRO A 331 -0.59 -13.10 -17.04
N GLY A 332 -1.80 -12.54 -17.14
CA GLY A 332 -2.55 -12.04 -15.98
C GLY A 332 -2.13 -10.64 -15.49
N ARG A 333 -1.07 -10.04 -16.06
CA ARG A 333 -0.72 -8.63 -15.83
C ARG A 333 -1.31 -7.73 -16.91
N ARG A 334 -1.73 -6.53 -16.51
CA ARG A 334 -2.24 -5.49 -17.41
C ARG A 334 -1.50 -4.19 -17.21
N PHE A 335 -1.43 -3.37 -18.25
CA PHE A 335 -1.01 -1.98 -18.09
C PHE A 335 -2.08 -1.24 -17.29
N SER A 336 -1.66 -0.36 -16.40
CA SER A 336 -2.54 0.50 -15.58
C SER A 336 -3.09 1.69 -16.38
N GLU A 337 -4.01 2.41 -15.78
CA GLU A 337 -4.48 3.72 -16.23
C GLU A 337 -5.12 3.69 -17.63
N GLY A 338 -5.94 2.68 -17.93
CA GLY A 338 -6.61 2.56 -19.23
C GLY A 338 -5.67 2.25 -20.42
N LEU A 339 -4.34 2.18 -20.18
CA LEU A 339 -3.36 1.97 -21.24
C LEU A 339 -3.52 0.59 -21.92
N HIS A 340 -3.91 -0.43 -21.13
CA HIS A 340 -4.17 -1.76 -21.68
C HIS A 340 -5.35 -1.74 -22.66
N GLN A 341 -6.44 -1.10 -22.29
CA GLN A 341 -7.64 -0.92 -23.12
C GLN A 341 -7.34 -0.07 -24.38
N ALA A 342 -6.50 0.96 -24.23
CA ALA A 342 -6.04 1.74 -25.40
C ALA A 342 -5.20 0.90 -26.37
N ILE A 343 -4.39 -0.06 -25.87
CA ILE A 343 -3.66 -1.01 -26.73
C ILE A 343 -4.63 -2.01 -27.37
N GLU A 344 -5.61 -2.52 -26.63
CA GLU A 344 -6.68 -3.38 -27.15
C GLU A 344 -7.44 -2.67 -28.29
N ALA A 345 -7.78 -1.38 -28.10
CA ALA A 345 -8.40 -0.55 -29.14
C ALA A 345 -7.45 -0.33 -30.34
N LYS A 346 -6.16 -0.09 -30.09
CA LYS A 346 -5.12 0.07 -31.13
C LYS A 346 -5.00 -1.17 -32.00
N GLU A 347 -4.96 -2.35 -31.40
CA GLU A 347 -4.81 -3.65 -32.07
C GLU A 347 -6.14 -4.20 -32.63
N GLY A 348 -7.29 -3.59 -32.26
CA GLY A 348 -8.61 -4.01 -32.73
C GLY A 348 -9.08 -5.34 -32.12
N VAL A 349 -8.59 -5.69 -30.96
CA VAL A 349 -9.06 -6.82 -30.15
C VAL A 349 -10.25 -6.39 -29.26
N ALA A 350 -10.95 -7.33 -28.61
CA ALA A 350 -12.03 -7.00 -27.72
C ALA A 350 -11.53 -6.17 -26.53
N ILE A 351 -12.05 -4.96 -26.36
CA ILE A 351 -11.71 -4.09 -25.24
C ILE A 351 -12.35 -4.69 -23.99
N GLN A 352 -11.51 -5.03 -23.03
CA GLN A 352 -11.94 -5.62 -21.76
C GLN A 352 -12.41 -4.52 -20.79
N ASN A 353 -13.21 -4.90 -19.79
CA ASN A 353 -13.66 -3.96 -18.77
C ASN A 353 -12.45 -3.32 -18.04
N GLU A 354 -12.55 -2.04 -17.77
CA GLU A 354 -11.62 -1.37 -16.88
C GLU A 354 -11.80 -1.87 -15.45
N SER A 355 -10.74 -1.78 -14.68
CA SER A 355 -10.85 -1.88 -13.24
C SER A 355 -10.96 -0.46 -12.68
N LYS A 356 -12.08 -0.16 -12.04
CA LYS A 356 -12.31 1.12 -11.38
C LYS A 356 -11.77 1.07 -9.96
N THR A 357 -11.08 2.12 -9.53
CA THR A 357 -10.62 2.23 -8.15
C THR A 357 -11.80 2.53 -7.25
N MET A 358 -12.14 1.59 -6.37
CA MET A 358 -13.23 1.76 -5.41
C MET A 358 -12.76 2.44 -4.11
N ALA A 359 -11.57 2.09 -3.65
CA ALA A 359 -10.97 2.71 -2.48
C ALA A 359 -9.44 2.68 -2.61
N SER A 360 -8.78 3.71 -2.12
CA SER A 360 -7.32 3.78 -2.10
C SER A 360 -6.82 4.53 -0.88
N ILE A 361 -5.63 4.15 -0.40
CA ILE A 361 -4.92 4.87 0.66
C ILE A 361 -3.41 4.66 0.51
N THR A 362 -2.61 5.68 0.75
CA THR A 362 -1.16 5.54 0.83
C THR A 362 -0.75 5.00 2.21
N PHE A 363 0.34 4.24 2.29
CA PHE A 363 0.87 3.78 3.58
C PHE A 363 1.16 4.95 4.52
N GLN A 364 1.68 6.07 3.96
CA GLN A 364 1.97 7.26 4.74
C GLN A 364 0.72 7.77 5.46
N ASN A 365 -0.40 7.91 4.75
CA ASN A 365 -1.63 8.41 5.34
C ASN A 365 -2.28 7.39 6.27
N TYR A 366 -2.23 6.10 5.95
CA TYR A 366 -2.74 5.04 6.82
C TYR A 366 -2.03 5.03 8.18
N PHE A 367 -0.68 4.96 8.19
CA PHE A 367 0.08 4.88 9.43
C PHE A 367 0.04 6.15 10.28
N ARG A 368 -0.20 7.32 9.66
CA ARG A 368 -0.42 8.59 10.37
C ARG A 368 -1.73 8.65 11.16
N MET A 369 -2.67 7.74 10.91
CA MET A 369 -3.94 7.66 11.64
C MET A 369 -3.80 7.03 13.03
N TYR A 370 -2.72 6.30 13.30
CA TYR A 370 -2.48 5.77 14.64
C TYR A 370 -2.21 6.90 15.64
N ASN A 371 -2.83 6.79 16.82
CA ASN A 371 -2.58 7.73 17.93
C ASN A 371 -1.09 7.73 18.32
N LYS A 372 -0.44 6.57 18.21
CA LYS A 372 0.98 6.38 18.50
C LYS A 372 1.58 5.41 17.48
N LEU A 373 2.67 5.85 16.86
CA LEU A 373 3.41 5.07 15.88
C LEU A 373 4.86 4.92 16.34
N ALA A 374 5.41 3.73 16.23
CA ALA A 374 6.81 3.44 16.54
C ALA A 374 7.34 2.35 15.63
N GLY A 375 8.65 2.18 15.60
CA GLY A 375 9.23 1.14 14.79
C GLY A 375 10.63 0.73 15.20
N MET A 376 11.12 -0.30 14.54
CA MET A 376 12.48 -0.80 14.72
C MET A 376 13.05 -1.26 13.37
N THR A 377 14.36 -1.07 13.19
CA THR A 377 15.10 -1.56 12.03
C THR A 377 16.60 -1.52 12.33
N GLY A 378 17.42 -2.12 11.46
CA GLY A 378 18.88 -2.00 11.51
C GLY A 378 19.43 -0.76 10.84
N THR A 379 18.65 0.01 10.11
CA THR A 379 19.11 0.99 9.10
C THR A 379 18.17 2.16 8.87
N ALA A 380 17.80 2.94 9.91
CA ALA A 380 16.87 4.07 9.78
C ALA A 380 17.55 5.44 9.66
N LYS A 381 18.78 5.58 10.14
CA LYS A 381 19.43 6.89 10.32
C LYS A 381 19.61 7.68 9.05
N THR A 382 19.79 7.02 7.93
CA THR A 382 19.92 7.67 6.61
C THR A 382 18.65 8.42 6.19
N GLU A 383 17.48 7.95 6.64
CA GLU A 383 16.16 8.45 6.29
C GLU A 383 15.49 9.22 7.46
N GLU A 384 16.26 9.60 8.50
CA GLU A 384 15.74 10.26 9.70
C GLU A 384 14.94 11.53 9.39
N GLU A 385 15.35 12.29 8.39
CA GLU A 385 14.64 13.49 7.96
C GLU A 385 13.23 13.18 7.44
N GLU A 386 13.09 12.12 6.65
CA GLU A 386 11.81 11.65 6.13
C GLU A 386 10.91 11.13 7.26
N PHE A 387 11.43 10.29 8.14
CA PHE A 387 10.68 9.79 9.30
C PHE A 387 10.17 10.91 10.20
N ARG A 388 10.97 11.95 10.40
CA ARG A 388 10.57 13.11 11.20
C ARG A 388 9.50 13.96 10.51
N ASN A 389 9.67 14.25 9.23
CA ASN A 389 8.79 15.16 8.50
C ASN A 389 7.43 14.55 8.18
N ILE A 390 7.39 13.24 7.86
CA ILE A 390 6.15 12.57 7.45
C ILE A 390 5.43 11.95 8.64
N TYR A 391 6.17 11.22 9.50
CA TYR A 391 5.59 10.39 10.56
C TYR A 391 5.81 10.95 11.97
N ASN A 392 6.51 12.07 12.10
CA ASN A 392 6.88 12.69 13.39
C ASN A 392 7.67 11.74 14.32
N MET A 393 8.46 10.83 13.74
CA MET A 393 9.29 9.87 14.48
C MET A 393 10.76 10.29 14.46
N THR A 394 11.44 10.14 15.60
CA THR A 394 12.90 10.37 15.73
C THR A 394 13.62 9.03 15.66
N VAL A 395 14.83 9.00 15.07
CA VAL A 395 15.65 7.79 15.00
C VAL A 395 16.68 7.79 16.14
N THR A 396 16.54 6.86 17.06
CA THR A 396 17.46 6.62 18.17
C THR A 396 18.36 5.44 17.87
N GLN A 397 19.66 5.68 17.66
CA GLN A 397 20.65 4.63 17.40
C GLN A 397 21.08 3.96 18.71
N ILE A 398 20.59 2.75 18.94
CA ILE A 398 20.91 1.95 20.12
C ILE A 398 22.28 1.28 19.96
N PRO A 399 23.19 1.38 20.95
CA PRO A 399 24.47 0.70 20.89
C PRO A 399 24.31 -0.82 20.89
N THR A 400 25.24 -1.53 20.25
CA THR A 400 25.28 -3.00 20.28
C THR A 400 25.66 -3.52 21.67
N ASN A 401 25.15 -4.71 22.05
CA ASN A 401 25.48 -5.34 23.32
C ASN A 401 26.98 -5.73 23.42
N LYS A 402 27.51 -6.27 22.33
CA LYS A 402 28.96 -6.56 22.21
C LYS A 402 29.57 -5.71 21.09
N PRO A 403 30.86 -5.35 21.16
CA PRO A 403 31.55 -4.65 20.08
C PRO A 403 31.49 -5.41 18.76
N VAL A 404 31.27 -4.72 17.63
CA VAL A 404 31.27 -5.31 16.29
C VAL A 404 32.67 -5.72 15.89
N GLN A 405 32.89 -7.00 15.55
CA GLN A 405 34.18 -7.56 15.09
C GLN A 405 34.24 -7.75 13.56
N ARG A 406 33.10 -7.56 12.83
CA ARG A 406 33.05 -7.65 11.37
C ARG A 406 34.01 -6.65 10.72
N LYS A 407 34.69 -7.12 9.66
CA LYS A 407 35.56 -6.28 8.82
C LYS A 407 34.86 -5.93 7.53
N ASP A 408 34.54 -4.65 7.35
CA ASP A 408 33.98 -4.15 6.10
C ASP A 408 35.13 -3.73 5.16
N ASN A 409 35.43 -4.56 4.16
CA ASN A 409 36.50 -4.34 3.22
C ASN A 409 36.09 -3.31 2.14
N SER A 410 37.08 -2.64 1.54
CA SER A 410 36.83 -1.71 0.45
C SER A 410 36.24 -2.40 -0.77
N ASP A 411 35.41 -1.66 -1.51
CA ASP A 411 34.81 -2.14 -2.74
C ASP A 411 35.87 -2.38 -3.82
N LEU A 412 35.71 -3.44 -4.60
CA LEU A 412 36.49 -3.71 -5.79
C LEU A 412 35.68 -3.35 -7.03
N ILE A 413 36.23 -2.47 -7.88
CA ILE A 413 35.51 -1.92 -9.02
C ILE A 413 36.18 -2.39 -10.30
N TYR A 414 35.40 -2.96 -11.20
CA TYR A 414 35.82 -3.51 -12.49
C TYR A 414 35.25 -2.67 -13.66
N ILE A 415 35.91 -2.73 -14.81
CA ILE A 415 35.44 -2.04 -16.01
C ILE A 415 34.22 -2.76 -16.57
N SER A 416 34.29 -4.10 -16.66
CA SER A 416 33.21 -4.93 -17.23
C SER A 416 32.50 -5.79 -16.20
N GLN A 417 31.25 -6.13 -16.48
CA GLN A 417 30.48 -7.09 -15.65
C GLN A 417 31.14 -8.47 -15.64
N LYS A 418 31.71 -8.90 -16.79
CA LYS A 418 32.37 -10.19 -16.88
C LYS A 418 33.56 -10.30 -15.93
N GLY A 419 34.45 -9.31 -15.93
CA GLY A 419 35.61 -9.28 -15.01
C GLY A 419 35.18 -9.26 -13.56
N LYS A 420 34.11 -8.52 -13.21
CA LYS A 420 33.47 -8.51 -11.90
C LYS A 420 33.02 -9.92 -11.47
N PHE A 421 32.22 -10.60 -12.28
CA PHE A 421 31.67 -11.90 -11.93
C PHE A 421 32.73 -13.00 -11.86
N ASP A 422 33.74 -12.97 -12.72
CA ASP A 422 34.87 -13.89 -12.65
C ASP A 422 35.62 -13.74 -11.31
N ALA A 423 35.87 -12.50 -10.87
CA ALA A 423 36.49 -12.22 -9.58
C ALA A 423 35.62 -12.63 -8.37
N VAL A 424 34.31 -12.40 -8.43
CA VAL A 424 33.36 -12.87 -7.41
C VAL A 424 33.43 -14.39 -7.26
N VAL A 425 33.40 -15.13 -8.37
CA VAL A 425 33.44 -16.59 -8.37
C VAL A 425 34.74 -17.09 -7.78
N GLU A 426 35.87 -16.45 -8.10
CA GLU A 426 37.21 -16.83 -7.55
C GLU A 426 37.27 -16.61 -6.03
N ASP A 427 36.76 -15.48 -5.52
CA ASP A 427 36.72 -15.23 -4.07
C ASP A 427 35.82 -16.24 -3.35
N VAL A 428 34.63 -16.56 -3.91
CA VAL A 428 33.75 -17.60 -3.36
C VAL A 428 34.44 -18.96 -3.32
N VAL A 429 35.15 -19.37 -4.39
CA VAL A 429 35.88 -20.64 -4.46
C VAL A 429 37.00 -20.69 -3.41
N GLU A 430 37.71 -19.58 -3.24
CA GLU A 430 38.81 -19.51 -2.21
C GLU A 430 38.26 -19.65 -0.79
N LYS A 431 37.18 -18.92 -0.46
CA LYS A 431 36.52 -18.97 0.85
C LYS A 431 35.88 -20.34 1.13
N HIS A 432 35.21 -20.90 0.15
CA HIS A 432 34.64 -22.25 0.25
C HIS A 432 35.72 -23.35 0.51
N LYS A 433 36.84 -23.26 -0.19
CA LYS A 433 37.97 -24.18 0.07
C LYS A 433 38.56 -24.06 1.50
N LYS A 434 38.48 -22.86 2.11
CA LYS A 434 38.89 -22.63 3.50
C LYS A 434 37.83 -23.12 4.50
N GLY A 435 36.64 -23.50 4.00
CA GLY A 435 35.51 -23.90 4.84
C GLY A 435 34.72 -22.71 5.42
N GLN A 436 35.02 -21.47 5.01
CA GLN A 436 34.28 -20.28 5.43
C GLN A 436 32.92 -20.24 4.70
N PRO A 437 31.80 -20.05 5.41
CA PRO A 437 30.49 -19.86 4.75
C PRO A 437 30.44 -18.53 4.02
N VAL A 438 29.75 -18.52 2.86
CA VAL A 438 29.62 -17.35 2.01
C VAL A 438 28.15 -17.08 1.71
N LEU A 439 27.72 -15.84 1.98
CA LEU A 439 26.45 -15.29 1.51
C LEU A 439 26.71 -14.30 0.38
N LEU A 440 26.21 -14.63 -0.79
CA LEU A 440 26.35 -13.80 -1.98
C LEU A 440 25.04 -13.04 -2.26
N GLY A 441 25.07 -11.72 -2.12
CA GLY A 441 23.93 -10.84 -2.39
C GLY A 441 23.88 -10.40 -3.84
N THR A 442 22.73 -10.55 -4.50
CA THR A 442 22.45 -10.09 -5.87
C THR A 442 21.24 -9.18 -5.89
N VAL A 443 21.17 -8.24 -6.84
CA VAL A 443 20.03 -7.34 -7.01
C VAL A 443 18.90 -8.01 -7.78
N ALA A 444 19.22 -8.73 -8.85
CA ALA A 444 18.25 -9.35 -9.75
C ALA A 444 18.29 -10.89 -9.69
N VAL A 445 17.15 -11.51 -10.00
CA VAL A 445 17.02 -12.98 -10.10
C VAL A 445 17.93 -13.52 -11.20
N GLU A 446 18.01 -12.84 -12.35
CA GLU A 446 18.85 -13.23 -13.49
C GLU A 446 20.33 -13.26 -13.09
N THR A 447 20.78 -12.25 -12.32
CA THR A 447 22.16 -12.20 -11.81
C THR A 447 22.43 -13.41 -10.88
N SER A 448 21.45 -13.78 -10.05
CA SER A 448 21.57 -14.94 -9.15
C SER A 448 21.69 -16.26 -9.94
N GLU A 449 20.92 -16.44 -11.00
CA GLU A 449 20.95 -17.60 -11.89
C GLU A 449 22.26 -17.66 -12.69
N TYR A 450 22.72 -16.50 -13.19
CA TYR A 450 23.98 -16.41 -13.93
C TYR A 450 25.16 -16.84 -13.07
N ILE A 451 25.28 -16.32 -11.84
CA ILE A 451 26.35 -16.68 -10.91
C ILE A 451 26.22 -18.14 -10.48
N SER A 452 25.02 -18.63 -10.23
CA SER A 452 24.76 -20.05 -9.94
C SER A 452 25.33 -20.95 -11.03
N ASN A 453 25.14 -20.60 -12.30
CA ASN A 453 25.69 -21.34 -13.42
C ASN A 453 27.24 -21.31 -13.48
N LEU A 454 27.86 -20.17 -13.12
CA LEU A 454 29.31 -20.07 -13.02
C LEU A 454 29.88 -20.92 -11.89
N LEU A 455 29.25 -20.91 -10.71
CA LEU A 455 29.66 -21.74 -9.57
C LEU A 455 29.50 -23.24 -9.83
N LYS A 456 28.41 -23.66 -10.52
CA LYS A 456 28.24 -25.04 -10.98
C LYS A 456 29.37 -25.50 -11.90
N LYS A 457 29.81 -24.66 -12.84
CA LYS A 457 30.96 -24.93 -13.71
C LYS A 457 32.28 -25.09 -12.94
N ARG A 458 32.44 -24.45 -11.80
CA ARG A 458 33.60 -24.56 -10.89
C ARG A 458 33.44 -25.68 -9.85
N GLY A 459 32.32 -26.43 -9.87
CA GLY A 459 32.08 -27.56 -8.95
C GLY A 459 31.77 -27.15 -7.50
N VAL A 460 31.33 -25.91 -7.23
CA VAL A 460 30.93 -25.43 -5.92
C VAL A 460 29.46 -25.76 -5.66
N ARG A 461 29.19 -26.54 -4.60
CA ARG A 461 27.82 -26.75 -4.12
C ARG A 461 27.29 -25.45 -3.50
N HIS A 462 26.09 -25.06 -3.87
CA HIS A 462 25.46 -23.84 -3.36
C HIS A 462 23.94 -23.95 -3.41
N ASP A 463 23.29 -23.17 -2.56
CA ASP A 463 21.84 -22.98 -2.56
C ASP A 463 21.51 -21.60 -3.12
N VAL A 464 20.33 -21.47 -3.79
CA VAL A 464 19.84 -20.23 -4.36
C VAL A 464 18.52 -19.87 -3.69
N LEU A 465 18.49 -18.68 -3.08
CA LEU A 465 17.35 -18.11 -2.41
C LEU A 465 16.84 -16.92 -3.22
N ASN A 466 15.77 -17.13 -3.96
CA ASN A 466 15.12 -16.10 -4.77
C ASN A 466 13.61 -16.31 -4.78
N ALA A 467 12.86 -15.40 -5.43
CA ALA A 467 11.40 -15.43 -5.50
C ALA A 467 10.78 -16.74 -6.02
N LYS A 468 11.58 -17.61 -6.68
CA LYS A 468 11.11 -18.92 -7.19
C LYS A 468 11.16 -20.05 -6.16
N ASN A 469 11.81 -19.86 -4.99
CA ASN A 469 12.11 -20.92 -4.02
C ASN A 469 11.65 -20.59 -2.59
N HIS A 470 10.55 -19.87 -2.42
CA HIS A 470 10.05 -19.42 -1.11
C HIS A 470 9.76 -20.54 -0.11
N GLU A 471 9.25 -21.68 -0.57
CA GLU A 471 8.87 -22.80 0.32
C GLU A 471 10.05 -23.40 1.11
N ARG A 472 11.29 -23.22 0.62
CA ARG A 472 12.52 -23.72 1.26
C ARG A 472 13.38 -22.65 1.91
N GLU A 473 12.85 -21.42 2.01
CA GLU A 473 13.62 -20.27 2.51
C GLU A 473 14.18 -20.51 3.90
N ALA A 474 13.36 -20.94 4.85
CA ALA A 474 13.78 -21.19 6.23
C ALA A 474 14.87 -22.26 6.34
N GLU A 475 14.75 -23.35 5.55
CA GLU A 475 15.76 -24.43 5.50
C GLU A 475 17.11 -23.91 4.95
N ILE A 476 17.05 -23.16 3.84
CA ILE A 476 18.27 -22.61 3.18
C ILE A 476 18.97 -21.63 4.12
N VAL A 477 18.21 -20.74 4.78
CA VAL A 477 18.77 -19.74 5.71
C VAL A 477 19.40 -20.42 6.93
N SER A 478 18.76 -21.45 7.49
CA SER A 478 19.32 -22.19 8.63
C SER A 478 20.67 -22.86 8.30
N ASN A 479 20.87 -23.25 7.05
CA ASN A 479 22.10 -23.88 6.58
C ASN A 479 23.16 -22.87 6.11
N ALA A 480 22.81 -21.62 5.86
CA ALA A 480 23.72 -20.61 5.28
C ALA A 480 24.93 -20.29 6.16
N GLY A 481 24.84 -20.49 7.47
CA GLY A 481 25.95 -20.30 8.43
C GLY A 481 26.81 -21.52 8.67
N GLN A 482 26.55 -22.66 8.02
CA GLN A 482 27.31 -23.91 8.25
C GLN A 482 28.66 -23.89 7.51
N LYS A 483 29.59 -24.68 8.00
CA LYS A 483 30.97 -24.74 7.44
C LYS A 483 30.95 -25.03 5.93
N GLY A 484 31.53 -24.13 5.14
CA GLY A 484 31.66 -24.27 3.69
C GLY A 484 30.35 -24.10 2.95
N ALA A 485 29.26 -23.66 3.58
CA ALA A 485 28.01 -23.33 2.88
C ALA A 485 28.22 -22.13 1.93
N VAL A 486 27.59 -22.20 0.77
CA VAL A 486 27.53 -21.08 -0.18
C VAL A 486 26.06 -20.84 -0.50
N THR A 487 25.57 -19.64 -0.19
CA THR A 487 24.18 -19.25 -0.44
C THR A 487 24.15 -18.01 -1.32
N ILE A 488 23.43 -18.06 -2.44
CA ILE A 488 23.13 -16.89 -3.28
C ILE A 488 21.74 -16.40 -2.89
N ALA A 489 21.62 -15.13 -2.50
CA ALA A 489 20.35 -14.56 -2.08
C ALA A 489 20.07 -13.25 -2.84
N THR A 490 18.82 -13.03 -3.28
CA THR A 490 18.34 -11.72 -3.71
C THR A 490 18.00 -10.87 -2.48
N ASN A 491 17.88 -9.55 -2.66
CA ASN A 491 17.73 -8.57 -1.57
C ASN A 491 16.66 -8.89 -0.54
N MET A 492 15.51 -9.35 -1.00
CA MET A 492 14.35 -9.59 -0.13
C MET A 492 14.36 -10.96 0.52
N ALA A 493 15.11 -11.91 -0.06
CA ALA A 493 15.15 -13.27 0.43
C ALA A 493 15.91 -13.40 1.76
N GLY A 494 15.32 -14.06 2.73
CA GLY A 494 15.86 -14.25 4.08
C GLY A 494 15.78 -13.01 4.96
N ARG A 495 15.04 -11.96 4.62
CA ARG A 495 14.84 -10.77 5.46
C ARG A 495 14.07 -11.15 6.73
N GLY A 496 14.51 -10.60 7.88
CA GLY A 496 13.90 -10.93 9.18
C GLY A 496 14.38 -12.24 9.80
N THR A 497 15.02 -13.13 9.04
CA THR A 497 15.54 -14.40 9.55
C THR A 497 17.01 -14.30 9.99
N ASP A 498 17.37 -15.02 11.05
CA ASP A 498 18.72 -15.02 11.61
C ASP A 498 19.58 -16.16 11.05
N ILE A 499 20.80 -15.84 10.62
CA ILE A 499 21.80 -16.83 10.17
C ILE A 499 22.69 -17.17 11.36
N LYS A 500 22.50 -18.36 11.93
CA LYS A 500 23.34 -18.87 13.04
C LYS A 500 24.58 -19.52 12.49
N LEU A 501 25.74 -19.17 13.06
CA LEU A 501 27.01 -19.81 12.69
C LEU A 501 27.10 -21.23 13.24
N GLY A 502 27.58 -22.16 12.41
CA GLY A 502 27.89 -23.51 12.83
C GLY A 502 29.16 -23.58 13.71
N ASP A 503 29.38 -24.71 14.39
CA ASP A 503 30.49 -24.92 15.26
C ASP A 503 31.85 -24.74 14.54
N GLY A 504 32.74 -23.93 15.14
CA GLY A 504 34.08 -23.65 14.61
C GLY A 504 34.15 -22.70 13.43
N VAL A 505 33.02 -22.18 12.93
CA VAL A 505 32.98 -21.24 11.80
C VAL A 505 33.56 -19.88 12.19
N GLU A 506 33.42 -19.45 13.43
CA GLU A 506 34.00 -18.18 13.92
C GLU A 506 35.52 -18.15 13.79
N GLU A 507 36.20 -19.30 14.02
CA GLU A 507 37.66 -19.44 13.89
C GLU A 507 38.09 -19.33 12.41
N LEU A 508 37.23 -19.73 11.46
CA LEU A 508 37.44 -19.60 10.01
C LEU A 508 37.21 -18.18 9.47
N GLY A 509 36.82 -17.24 10.33
CA GLY A 509 36.57 -15.85 9.98
C GLY A 509 35.08 -15.46 9.99
N GLY A 510 34.20 -16.39 10.39
CA GLY A 510 32.73 -16.17 10.42
C GLY A 510 32.10 -16.15 9.04
N LEU A 511 30.91 -15.62 8.91
CA LEU A 511 30.17 -15.50 7.63
C LEU A 511 30.81 -14.40 6.74
N ALA A 512 31.17 -14.77 5.50
CA ALA A 512 31.58 -13.81 4.50
C ALA A 512 30.37 -13.33 3.68
N VAL A 513 30.16 -12.01 3.61
CA VAL A 513 29.13 -11.41 2.79
C VAL A 513 29.75 -10.76 1.55
N ILE A 514 29.32 -11.17 0.37
CA ILE A 514 29.77 -10.64 -0.90
C ILE A 514 28.58 -10.01 -1.62
N GLY A 515 28.64 -8.68 -1.85
CA GLY A 515 27.66 -7.98 -2.69
C GLY A 515 28.16 -7.91 -4.13
N THR A 516 27.33 -8.23 -5.09
CA THR A 516 27.67 -8.20 -6.53
C THR A 516 27.42 -6.85 -7.19
N GLU A 517 26.62 -6.01 -6.54
CA GLU A 517 26.24 -4.67 -7.00
C GLU A 517 25.89 -3.80 -5.79
N ARG A 518 25.89 -2.48 -5.97
CA ARG A 518 25.29 -1.56 -5.02
C ARG A 518 23.80 -1.41 -5.32
N HIS A 519 23.01 -1.42 -4.26
CA HIS A 519 21.58 -1.19 -4.35
C HIS A 519 21.25 0.28 -4.57
N GLU A 520 19.99 0.58 -4.85
CA GLU A 520 19.47 1.96 -4.98
C GLU A 520 19.66 2.79 -3.71
N SER A 521 19.67 2.14 -2.54
CA SER A 521 19.86 2.78 -1.24
C SER A 521 21.01 2.15 -0.48
N ARG A 522 21.82 3.00 0.16
CA ARG A 522 22.93 2.57 1.07
C ARG A 522 22.41 1.72 2.23
N ARG A 523 21.20 1.97 2.65
CA ARG A 523 20.49 1.24 3.69
C ARG A 523 20.38 -0.25 3.37
N ILE A 524 20.01 -0.60 2.14
CA ILE A 524 19.92 -2.00 1.69
C ILE A 524 21.31 -2.67 1.68
N ASP A 525 22.35 -1.93 1.28
CA ASP A 525 23.74 -2.43 1.36
C ASP A 525 24.13 -2.73 2.82
N ASP A 526 23.74 -1.86 3.76
CA ASP A 526 24.03 -2.04 5.19
C ASP A 526 23.22 -3.20 5.80
N GLN A 527 21.99 -3.44 5.33
CA GLN A 527 21.21 -4.63 5.69
C GLN A 527 21.89 -5.92 5.20
N LEU A 528 22.42 -5.92 3.97
CA LEU A 528 23.17 -7.07 3.45
C LEU A 528 24.46 -7.31 4.28
N ARG A 529 25.25 -6.26 4.54
CA ARG A 529 26.41 -6.35 5.44
C ARG A 529 26.03 -6.87 6.83
N GLY A 530 24.87 -6.42 7.35
CA GLY A 530 24.35 -6.80 8.66
C GLY A 530 23.96 -8.28 8.82
N ARG A 531 23.99 -9.06 7.73
CA ARG A 531 23.84 -10.52 7.81
C ARG A 531 25.03 -11.20 8.48
N SER A 532 26.19 -10.55 8.53
CA SER A 532 27.43 -11.04 9.13
C SER A 532 27.84 -10.22 10.35
N GLY A 533 28.62 -10.81 11.27
CA GLY A 533 29.17 -10.15 12.45
C GLY A 533 28.10 -9.79 13.49
N ARG A 534 27.16 -10.71 13.75
CA ARG A 534 26.08 -10.56 14.73
C ARG A 534 26.56 -10.90 16.14
N GLN A 535 25.97 -10.29 17.17
CA GLN A 535 26.27 -10.56 18.60
C GLN A 535 27.74 -10.55 18.94
N GLY A 536 28.57 -9.80 18.19
CA GLY A 536 30.04 -9.77 18.39
C GLY A 536 30.82 -10.87 17.69
N ASP A 537 30.17 -11.67 16.81
CA ASP A 537 30.83 -12.69 16.00
C ASP A 537 31.80 -12.04 14.99
N ARG A 538 32.81 -12.82 14.56
CA ARG A 538 33.65 -12.44 13.43
C ARG A 538 32.89 -12.55 12.13
N GLY A 539 33.31 -11.79 11.12
CA GLY A 539 32.79 -11.81 9.77
C GLY A 539 33.51 -10.82 8.87
N ASP A 540 33.26 -10.93 7.58
CA ASP A 540 33.75 -9.95 6.62
C ASP A 540 32.71 -9.62 5.59
N SER A 541 32.79 -8.40 5.02
CA SER A 541 31.95 -7.99 3.90
C SER A 541 32.76 -7.30 2.82
N ARG A 542 32.36 -7.52 1.54
CA ARG A 542 32.97 -6.84 0.38
C ARG A 542 31.97 -6.73 -0.75
N PHE A 543 31.99 -5.58 -1.44
CA PHE A 543 31.24 -5.38 -2.68
C PHE A 543 32.14 -5.43 -3.91
N TYR A 544 31.64 -6.08 -4.95
CA TYR A 544 32.24 -6.17 -6.28
C TYR A 544 31.34 -5.39 -7.25
N LEU A 545 31.87 -4.36 -7.88
CA LEU A 545 31.13 -3.41 -8.68
C LEU A 545 31.66 -3.36 -10.10
N SER A 546 30.82 -2.95 -11.04
CA SER A 546 31.24 -2.67 -12.41
C SER A 546 30.78 -1.27 -12.84
N LEU A 547 31.52 -0.63 -13.74
CA LEU A 547 31.09 0.60 -14.37
C LEU A 547 29.88 0.39 -15.33
N GLN A 548 29.58 -0.88 -15.63
CA GLN A 548 28.43 -1.31 -16.43
C GLN A 548 27.21 -1.68 -15.56
N ASP A 549 27.31 -1.60 -14.23
CA ASP A 549 26.17 -1.83 -13.35
C ASP A 549 25.13 -0.72 -13.57
N GLU A 550 23.85 -1.06 -13.47
CA GLU A 550 22.72 -0.17 -13.80
C GLU A 550 22.81 1.19 -13.06
N LEU A 551 23.15 1.16 -11.77
CA LEU A 551 23.38 2.37 -10.98
C LEU A 551 24.42 3.30 -11.61
N MET A 552 25.52 2.74 -12.14
CA MET A 552 26.59 3.50 -12.75
C MET A 552 26.26 3.97 -14.17
N VAL A 553 25.48 3.20 -14.91
CA VAL A 553 25.01 3.57 -16.25
C VAL A 553 24.03 4.73 -16.17
N ARG A 554 23.04 4.65 -15.28
CA ARG A 554 21.99 5.67 -15.19
C ARG A 554 22.43 6.94 -14.47
N PHE A 555 23.19 6.82 -13.37
CA PHE A 555 23.51 7.93 -12.47
C PHE A 555 25.02 8.22 -12.35
N GLY A 556 25.84 7.39 -12.95
CA GLY A 556 27.29 7.58 -12.98
C GLY A 556 27.73 8.75 -13.86
N SER A 557 28.96 9.22 -13.63
CA SER A 557 29.54 10.31 -14.41
C SER A 557 30.06 9.81 -15.76
N GLU A 558 29.57 10.31 -16.89
CA GLU A 558 30.12 10.05 -18.23
C GLU A 558 31.62 10.37 -18.32
N ARG A 559 32.07 11.37 -17.52
CA ARG A 559 33.51 11.71 -17.46
C ARG A 559 34.33 10.57 -16.89
N LEU A 560 33.79 9.85 -15.92
CA LEU A 560 34.47 8.69 -15.32
C LEU A 560 34.58 7.56 -16.34
N GLN A 561 33.52 7.23 -17.06
CA GLN A 561 33.54 6.21 -18.12
C GLN A 561 34.52 6.57 -19.24
N LYS A 562 34.50 7.83 -19.73
CA LYS A 562 35.43 8.31 -20.75
C LYS A 562 36.91 8.29 -20.31
N MET A 563 37.15 8.62 -19.02
CA MET A 563 38.49 8.58 -18.43
C MET A 563 39.01 7.14 -18.33
N MET A 564 38.19 6.21 -17.89
CA MET A 564 38.54 4.81 -17.69
C MET A 564 38.82 4.11 -19.03
N ASN A 565 37.98 4.35 -20.04
CA ASN A 565 38.22 3.85 -21.41
C ASN A 565 39.53 4.34 -22.03
N ARG A 566 40.01 5.52 -21.63
CA ARG A 566 41.32 6.07 -22.10
C ARG A 566 42.54 5.45 -21.43
N LEU A 567 42.35 4.89 -20.20
CA LEU A 567 43.46 4.32 -19.42
C LEU A 567 43.88 2.92 -19.90
N GLY A 568 43.14 2.30 -20.84
CA GLY A 568 43.51 1.00 -21.44
C GLY A 568 43.70 -0.13 -20.39
N MET A 569 42.98 -0.08 -19.27
CA MET A 569 43.09 -1.06 -18.17
C MET A 569 42.47 -2.39 -18.62
N ASP A 570 43.06 -3.49 -18.13
CA ASP A 570 42.57 -4.84 -18.38
C ASP A 570 41.29 -5.09 -17.59
N ASP A 571 40.33 -5.82 -18.19
CA ASP A 571 39.02 -6.17 -17.59
C ASP A 571 39.13 -6.96 -16.26
N SER A 572 40.24 -7.65 -16.05
CA SER A 572 40.49 -8.51 -14.90
C SER A 572 41.08 -7.77 -13.68
N THR A 573 41.54 -6.53 -13.86
CA THR A 573 42.22 -5.78 -12.80
C THR A 573 41.26 -4.92 -12.00
N PRO A 574 41.14 -5.11 -10.66
CA PRO A 574 40.30 -4.26 -9.83
C PRO A 574 40.87 -2.86 -9.68
N ILE A 575 39.98 -1.87 -9.71
CA ILE A 575 40.30 -0.47 -9.50
C ILE A 575 40.04 -0.13 -8.04
N GLU A 576 41.08 0.08 -7.27
CA GLU A 576 40.99 0.61 -5.91
C GLU A 576 41.24 2.12 -5.94
N SER A 577 40.21 2.91 -6.12
CA SER A 577 40.31 4.38 -6.16
C SER A 577 39.23 5.02 -5.28
N LYS A 578 39.67 5.80 -4.31
CA LYS A 578 38.76 6.63 -3.48
C LYS A 578 37.86 7.58 -4.30
N MET A 579 38.32 7.96 -5.51
CA MET A 579 37.56 8.81 -6.39
C MET A 579 36.38 8.04 -7.01
N VAL A 580 36.59 6.80 -7.42
CA VAL A 580 35.56 5.93 -8.01
C VAL A 580 34.56 5.51 -6.94
N SER A 581 35.01 5.15 -5.73
CA SER A 581 34.11 4.84 -4.60
C SER A 581 33.20 6.03 -4.24
N ARG A 582 33.75 7.26 -4.27
CA ARG A 582 32.95 8.48 -4.07
C ARG A 582 31.95 8.74 -5.20
N ALA A 583 32.29 8.38 -6.44
CA ALA A 583 31.36 8.50 -7.57
C ALA A 583 30.17 7.55 -7.43
N VAL A 584 30.42 6.30 -6.99
CA VAL A 584 29.36 5.32 -6.68
C VAL A 584 28.46 5.84 -5.55
N GLU A 585 29.05 6.31 -4.45
CA GLU A 585 28.30 6.88 -3.33
C GLU A 585 27.47 8.11 -3.75
N SER A 586 28.02 8.96 -4.64
CA SER A 586 27.27 10.11 -5.18
C SER A 586 26.11 9.67 -6.09
N ALA A 587 26.28 8.60 -6.87
CA ALA A 587 25.22 8.03 -7.68
C ALA A 587 24.08 7.50 -6.78
N GLN A 588 24.37 6.72 -5.73
CA GLN A 588 23.36 6.26 -4.77
C GLN A 588 22.61 7.43 -4.12
N LYS A 589 23.32 8.45 -3.63
CA LYS A 589 22.66 9.64 -3.04
C LYS A 589 21.72 10.34 -4.00
N ARG A 590 22.03 10.34 -5.31
CA ARG A 590 21.14 10.92 -6.33
C ARG A 590 19.88 10.08 -6.50
N VAL A 591 20.00 8.74 -6.50
CA VAL A 591 18.84 7.84 -6.57
C VAL A 591 17.99 7.98 -5.32
N GLU A 592 18.60 7.96 -4.13
CA GLU A 592 17.91 8.20 -2.85
C GLU A 592 17.12 9.52 -2.89
N GLY A 593 17.73 10.62 -3.37
CA GLY A 593 17.08 11.91 -3.52
C GLY A 593 15.89 11.87 -4.50
N ASN A 594 16.05 11.27 -5.68
CA ASN A 594 14.97 11.14 -6.66
C ASN A 594 13.80 10.31 -6.10
N ASN A 595 14.10 9.23 -5.37
CA ASN A 595 13.09 8.40 -4.73
C ASN A 595 12.36 9.15 -3.60
N PHE A 596 13.08 9.94 -2.80
CA PHE A 596 12.49 10.82 -1.80
C PHE A 596 11.54 11.84 -2.43
N ASP A 597 11.97 12.53 -3.50
CA ASP A 597 11.14 13.51 -4.20
C ASP A 597 9.89 12.85 -4.80
N ALA A 598 10.01 11.62 -5.32
CA ALA A 598 8.86 10.87 -5.84
C ALA A 598 7.85 10.55 -4.73
N ARG A 599 8.30 10.01 -3.58
CA ARG A 599 7.42 9.73 -2.42
C ARG A 599 6.77 11.01 -1.88
N LYS A 600 7.52 12.10 -1.81
CA LYS A 600 6.99 13.40 -1.37
C LYS A 600 5.88 13.89 -2.29
N ARG A 601 6.06 13.78 -3.61
CA ARG A 601 5.01 14.15 -4.58
C ARG A 601 3.75 13.31 -4.39
N ILE A 602 3.89 11.98 -4.28
CA ILE A 602 2.75 11.10 -4.03
C ILE A 602 1.98 11.55 -2.80
N LEU A 603 2.68 11.81 -1.69
CA LEU A 603 2.06 12.28 -0.46
C LEU A 603 1.36 13.64 -0.63
N GLU A 604 1.99 14.61 -1.33
CA GLU A 604 1.42 15.95 -1.54
C GLU A 604 0.11 15.89 -2.36
N TYR A 605 0.02 15.02 -3.36
CA TYR A 605 -1.19 14.80 -4.13
C TYR A 605 -2.26 14.02 -3.33
N ASP A 606 -1.86 12.95 -2.63
CA ASP A 606 -2.79 12.16 -1.81
C ASP A 606 -3.33 12.92 -0.58
N GLU A 607 -2.64 13.97 -0.12
CA GLU A 607 -3.11 14.82 0.99
C GLU A 607 -4.44 15.52 0.66
N VAL A 608 -4.71 15.81 -0.62
CA VAL A 608 -6.01 16.36 -1.08
C VAL A 608 -7.09 15.30 -0.90
N LEU A 609 -6.86 14.12 -1.47
CA LEU A 609 -7.79 12.98 -1.34
C LEU A 609 -7.96 12.54 0.13
N ARG A 610 -6.92 12.61 0.96
CA ARG A 610 -7.00 12.27 2.38
C ARG A 610 -8.04 13.11 3.12
N LYS A 611 -8.06 14.43 2.89
CA LYS A 611 -9.03 15.34 3.53
C LYS A 611 -10.45 15.03 3.07
N GLN A 612 -10.64 14.81 1.78
CA GLN A 612 -11.93 14.45 1.19
C GLN A 612 -12.42 13.10 1.71
N ARG A 613 -11.53 12.09 1.73
CA ARG A 613 -11.80 10.76 2.30
C ARG A 613 -12.22 10.82 3.76
N GLU A 614 -11.54 11.64 4.56
CA GLU A 614 -11.86 11.82 5.97
C GLU A 614 -13.29 12.35 6.16
N ILE A 615 -13.74 13.30 5.34
CA ILE A 615 -15.10 13.83 5.35
C ILE A 615 -16.09 12.72 4.98
N ILE A 616 -15.90 12.07 3.85
CA ILE A 616 -16.82 11.04 3.33
C ILE A 616 -16.91 9.84 4.28
N TYR A 617 -15.78 9.36 4.79
CA TYR A 617 -15.77 8.20 5.69
C TYR A 617 -16.39 8.53 7.06
N ASN A 618 -16.23 9.76 7.56
CA ASN A 618 -16.91 10.19 8.78
C ASN A 618 -18.43 10.28 8.57
N GLU A 619 -18.89 10.92 7.50
CA GLU A 619 -20.34 10.96 7.17
C GLU A 619 -20.91 9.56 7.01
N ARG A 620 -20.20 8.69 6.29
CA ARG A 620 -20.60 7.31 6.09
C ARG A 620 -20.70 6.54 7.42
N ASN A 621 -19.73 6.73 8.30
CA ASN A 621 -19.71 6.10 9.61
C ASN A 621 -20.85 6.63 10.50
N GLU A 622 -21.13 7.94 10.49
CA GLU A 622 -22.26 8.52 11.21
C GLU A 622 -23.61 7.93 10.76
N ILE A 623 -23.78 7.71 9.45
CA ILE A 623 -24.97 7.06 8.88
C ILE A 623 -25.10 5.60 9.32
N ILE A 624 -23.98 4.83 9.31
CA ILE A 624 -23.96 3.42 9.72
C ILE A 624 -24.23 3.27 11.23
N ASP A 625 -23.70 4.17 12.05
CA ASP A 625 -23.81 4.11 13.50
C ASP A 625 -25.11 4.74 14.02
N SER A 626 -25.87 5.45 13.16
CA SER A 626 -27.16 6.06 13.48
C SER A 626 -28.31 5.06 13.35
N GLU A 627 -29.22 5.05 14.33
CA GLU A 627 -30.49 4.32 14.26
C GLU A 627 -31.52 5.05 13.38
N ASP A 628 -31.42 6.38 13.24
CA ASP A 628 -32.35 7.24 12.50
C ASP A 628 -31.60 8.28 11.66
N SER A 629 -31.72 8.17 10.36
CA SER A 629 -31.11 9.07 9.38
C SER A 629 -32.03 10.21 8.89
N SER A 630 -33.26 10.31 9.42
CA SER A 630 -34.27 11.27 8.96
C SER A 630 -33.82 12.74 9.04
N GLN A 631 -33.03 13.10 10.06
CA GLN A 631 -32.49 14.46 10.20
C GLN A 631 -31.50 14.79 9.09
N VAL A 632 -30.65 13.86 8.71
CA VAL A 632 -29.68 14.03 7.60
C VAL A 632 -30.44 14.20 6.28
N VAL A 633 -31.41 13.33 6.01
CA VAL A 633 -32.27 13.41 4.81
C VAL A 633 -32.99 14.74 4.74
N ASN A 634 -33.62 15.18 5.83
CA ASN A 634 -34.32 16.47 5.85
C ASN A 634 -33.39 17.67 5.61
N ALA A 635 -32.14 17.61 6.13
CA ALA A 635 -31.15 18.64 5.86
C ALA A 635 -30.75 18.67 4.38
N MET A 636 -30.57 17.50 3.75
CA MET A 636 -30.27 17.39 2.31
C MET A 636 -31.42 17.89 1.44
N LEU A 637 -32.67 17.55 1.76
CA LEU A 637 -33.86 18.05 1.05
C LEU A 637 -33.95 19.58 1.09
N ARG A 638 -33.72 20.20 2.27
CA ARG A 638 -33.73 21.66 2.44
C ARG A 638 -32.55 22.32 1.68
N SER A 639 -31.36 21.79 1.81
CA SER A 639 -30.16 22.31 1.15
C SER A 639 -30.32 22.29 -0.39
N THR A 640 -30.76 21.17 -0.92
CA THR A 640 -30.95 21.00 -2.36
C THR A 640 -32.05 21.92 -2.91
N LEU A 641 -33.19 22.06 -2.21
CA LEU A 641 -34.23 23.01 -2.61
C LEU A 641 -33.74 24.47 -2.57
N GLN A 642 -33.05 24.86 -1.50
CA GLN A 642 -32.51 26.23 -1.38
C GLN A 642 -31.51 26.53 -2.51
N ARG A 643 -30.64 25.56 -2.84
CA ARG A 643 -29.67 25.66 -3.94
C ARG A 643 -30.40 25.81 -5.30
N ALA A 644 -31.44 25.02 -5.51
CA ALA A 644 -32.24 25.13 -6.73
C ALA A 644 -32.90 26.52 -6.88
N ILE A 645 -33.48 27.05 -5.79
CA ILE A 645 -34.05 28.42 -5.81
C ILE A 645 -32.98 29.45 -6.16
N ASN A 646 -31.83 29.42 -5.47
CA ASN A 646 -30.72 30.35 -5.71
C ASN A 646 -30.18 30.27 -7.16
N HIS A 647 -30.26 29.10 -7.79
CA HIS A 647 -29.73 28.89 -9.13
C HIS A 647 -30.71 29.33 -10.24
N PHE A 648 -31.97 28.97 -10.09
CA PHE A 648 -32.96 29.18 -11.14
C PHE A 648 -33.80 30.47 -10.99
N ILE A 649 -33.91 31.02 -9.79
CA ILE A 649 -34.73 32.18 -9.51
C ILE A 649 -33.85 33.42 -9.30
N ASN A 650 -34.01 34.37 -10.25
CA ASN A 650 -33.31 35.65 -10.15
C ASN A 650 -34.34 36.73 -9.72
N GLU A 651 -34.22 37.25 -8.52
CA GLU A 651 -35.11 38.28 -7.94
C GLU A 651 -35.02 39.63 -8.67
N ASP A 652 -33.94 39.88 -9.42
CA ASP A 652 -33.75 41.12 -10.18
C ASP A 652 -34.44 41.09 -11.58
N ASP A 653 -35.06 39.97 -11.97
CA ASP A 653 -35.75 39.84 -13.26
C ASP A 653 -37.22 40.21 -13.13
N ASP A 654 -37.65 41.26 -13.86
CA ASP A 654 -39.05 41.74 -13.87
C ASP A 654 -40.07 40.71 -14.43
N ASN A 655 -39.58 39.65 -15.13
CA ASN A 655 -40.46 38.60 -15.68
C ASN A 655 -39.76 37.25 -15.76
N PRO A 656 -39.43 36.63 -14.60
CA PRO A 656 -38.64 35.40 -14.56
C PRO A 656 -39.38 34.23 -15.24
N ASP A 657 -38.63 33.38 -15.99
CA ASP A 657 -39.10 32.12 -16.49
C ASP A 657 -38.94 31.03 -15.44
N TYR A 658 -40.02 30.61 -14.81
CA TYR A 658 -40.00 29.57 -13.78
C TYR A 658 -39.97 28.14 -14.34
N THR A 659 -40.05 27.95 -15.66
CA THR A 659 -40.10 26.62 -16.31
C THR A 659 -38.90 25.74 -15.97
N PRO A 660 -37.64 26.22 -15.99
CA PRO A 660 -36.46 25.42 -15.61
C PRO A 660 -36.53 24.97 -14.16
N PHE A 661 -36.92 25.82 -13.23
CA PHE A 661 -37.10 25.52 -11.82
C PHE A 661 -38.15 24.45 -11.58
N ILE A 662 -39.38 24.62 -12.22
CA ILE A 662 -40.45 23.66 -12.10
C ILE A 662 -40.04 22.29 -12.63
N ASN A 663 -39.34 22.24 -13.77
CA ASN A 663 -38.84 20.99 -14.32
C ASN A 663 -37.83 20.32 -13.38
N TYR A 664 -36.91 21.08 -12.79
CA TYR A 664 -35.99 20.57 -11.83
C TYR A 664 -36.69 20.03 -10.57
N VAL A 665 -37.60 20.79 -9.97
CA VAL A 665 -38.36 20.38 -8.79
C VAL A 665 -39.18 19.12 -9.08
N ASN A 666 -39.78 19.03 -10.25
CA ASN A 666 -40.55 17.85 -10.68
C ASN A 666 -39.62 16.66 -10.97
N ASP A 667 -38.38 16.86 -11.41
CA ASP A 667 -37.43 15.76 -11.62
C ASP A 667 -36.82 15.24 -10.31
N VAL A 668 -36.51 16.10 -9.36
CA VAL A 668 -35.82 15.74 -8.12
C VAL A 668 -36.77 15.40 -6.97
N PHE A 669 -37.82 16.19 -6.74
CA PHE A 669 -38.65 16.11 -5.54
C PHE A 669 -40.07 15.64 -5.75
N LEU A 670 -40.75 16.10 -6.81
CA LEU A 670 -42.18 15.96 -6.98
C LEU A 670 -42.53 15.16 -8.25
N GLN A 671 -43.81 14.80 -8.39
CA GLN A 671 -44.31 14.19 -9.61
C GLN A 671 -44.64 15.27 -10.67
N GLU A 672 -44.65 14.87 -11.95
CA GLU A 672 -44.97 15.79 -13.04
C GLU A 672 -46.38 16.34 -12.87
N GLY A 673 -46.49 17.67 -12.77
CA GLY A 673 -47.75 18.41 -12.59
C GLY A 673 -48.08 18.77 -11.12
N ASP A 674 -47.32 18.33 -10.15
CA ASP A 674 -47.56 18.69 -8.74
C ASP A 674 -47.21 20.14 -8.40
N LEU A 675 -46.30 20.76 -9.17
CA LEU A 675 -45.96 22.18 -9.06
C LEU A 675 -46.33 22.89 -10.38
N GLN A 676 -47.13 23.97 -10.27
CA GLN A 676 -47.56 24.74 -11.44
C GLN A 676 -47.02 26.18 -11.35
N ASP A 677 -46.77 26.80 -12.53
CA ASP A 677 -46.29 28.18 -12.65
C ASP A 677 -47.21 29.18 -11.90
N THR A 678 -48.53 28.96 -11.89
CA THR A 678 -49.50 29.79 -11.21
C THR A 678 -49.36 29.85 -9.71
N GLU A 679 -48.69 28.89 -9.08
CA GLU A 679 -48.54 28.79 -7.62
C GLU A 679 -47.35 29.62 -7.11
N ILE A 680 -46.33 29.82 -7.95
CA ILE A 680 -45.07 30.49 -7.57
C ILE A 680 -44.88 31.86 -8.27
N LYS A 681 -45.66 32.14 -9.31
CA LYS A 681 -45.54 33.36 -10.10
C LYS A 681 -45.78 34.63 -9.27
N GLY A 682 -44.79 35.54 -9.31
CA GLY A 682 -44.82 36.81 -8.60
C GLY A 682 -44.63 36.73 -7.08
N LYS A 683 -44.11 35.60 -6.58
CA LYS A 683 -43.73 35.42 -5.19
C LYS A 683 -42.20 35.58 -5.01
N ASP A 684 -41.79 35.95 -3.82
CA ASP A 684 -40.39 36.03 -3.46
C ASP A 684 -39.80 34.62 -3.21
N SER A 685 -38.48 34.53 -3.09
CA SER A 685 -37.73 33.28 -2.90
C SER A 685 -38.12 32.54 -1.60
N GLU A 686 -38.48 33.27 -0.54
CA GLU A 686 -38.92 32.68 0.74
C GLU A 686 -40.28 32.03 0.60
N ASP A 687 -41.25 32.75 -0.02
CA ASP A 687 -42.60 32.22 -0.28
C ASP A 687 -42.56 30.98 -1.19
N ILE A 688 -41.71 31.01 -2.23
CA ILE A 688 -41.51 29.87 -3.14
C ILE A 688 -40.93 28.66 -2.37
N PHE A 689 -39.96 28.92 -1.52
CA PHE A 689 -39.38 27.85 -0.66
C PHE A 689 -40.47 27.19 0.21
N GLU A 690 -41.29 27.94 0.91
CA GLU A 690 -42.31 27.41 1.80
C GLU A 690 -43.40 26.61 1.03
N ILE A 691 -43.76 27.07 -0.16
CA ILE A 691 -44.74 26.35 -1.00
C ILE A 691 -44.20 25.00 -1.44
N VAL A 692 -43.00 25.00 -1.99
CA VAL A 692 -42.38 23.76 -2.49
C VAL A 692 -42.04 22.84 -1.31
N TRP A 693 -41.52 23.40 -0.22
CA TRP A 693 -41.19 22.63 1.00
C TRP A 693 -42.43 21.91 1.58
N SER A 694 -43.58 22.58 1.67
CA SER A 694 -44.81 21.94 2.12
C SER A 694 -45.24 20.76 1.26
N LYS A 695 -44.95 20.78 -0.06
CA LYS A 695 -45.21 19.66 -0.96
C LYS A 695 -44.22 18.53 -0.77
N ILE A 696 -42.90 18.84 -0.55
CA ILE A 696 -41.85 17.88 -0.25
C ILE A 696 -42.13 17.16 1.07
N GLU A 697 -42.52 17.90 2.12
CA GLU A 697 -42.89 17.30 3.42
C GLU A 697 -44.04 16.30 3.30
N LYS A 698 -45.05 16.62 2.45
CA LYS A 698 -46.15 15.70 2.21
C LYS A 698 -45.74 14.45 1.47
N ALA A 699 -44.90 14.61 0.43
CA ALA A 699 -44.34 13.47 -0.30
C ALA A 699 -43.49 12.56 0.59
N TYR A 700 -42.66 13.17 1.43
CA TYR A 700 -41.83 12.44 2.38
C TYR A 700 -42.66 11.72 3.45
N ALA A 701 -43.66 12.38 4.03
CA ALA A 701 -44.57 11.77 5.01
C ALA A 701 -45.37 10.60 4.37
N GLN A 702 -45.75 10.70 3.10
CA GLN A 702 -46.42 9.62 2.37
C GLN A 702 -45.48 8.41 2.20
N GLN A 703 -44.20 8.65 1.93
CA GLN A 703 -43.15 7.59 1.85
C GLN A 703 -42.94 6.92 3.20
N GLN A 704 -42.89 7.71 4.29
CA GLN A 704 -42.82 7.19 5.66
C GLN A 704 -44.03 6.33 6.03
N GLU A 705 -45.24 6.74 5.65
CA GLU A 705 -46.46 5.95 5.87
C GLU A 705 -46.44 4.64 5.09
N THR A 706 -45.94 4.66 3.86
CA THR A 706 -45.86 3.49 2.97
C THR A 706 -44.85 2.45 3.47
N LEU A 707 -43.68 2.88 3.95
CA LEU A 707 -42.59 2.00 4.38
C LEU A 707 -42.64 1.65 5.88
N GLY A 708 -43.30 2.45 6.71
CA GLY A 708 -43.42 2.22 8.15
C GLY A 708 -42.06 2.00 8.83
N ASP A 709 -41.90 0.89 9.55
CA ASP A 709 -40.67 0.56 10.30
C ASP A 709 -39.43 0.34 9.38
N GLN A 710 -39.62 0.14 8.08
CA GLN A 710 -38.52 -0.08 7.15
C GLN A 710 -37.93 1.25 6.60
N MET A 711 -38.54 2.39 6.92
CA MET A 711 -38.11 3.70 6.37
C MET A 711 -36.66 4.03 6.75
N SER A 712 -36.26 3.81 8.00
CA SER A 712 -34.89 4.11 8.46
C SER A 712 -33.84 3.27 7.73
N GLU A 713 -34.14 1.97 7.48
CA GLU A 713 -33.23 1.12 6.71
C GLU A 713 -33.16 1.52 5.25
N PHE A 714 -34.30 1.90 4.66
CA PHE A 714 -34.35 2.40 3.30
C PHE A 714 -33.53 3.70 3.13
N GLU A 715 -33.71 4.68 4.03
CA GLU A 715 -32.92 5.92 4.03
C GLU A 715 -31.41 5.63 4.13
N ARG A 716 -31.00 4.77 5.07
CA ARG A 716 -29.61 4.37 5.23
C ARG A 716 -29.04 3.75 3.95
N MET A 717 -29.77 2.83 3.31
CA MET A 717 -29.34 2.17 2.09
C MET A 717 -29.18 3.17 0.92
N ILE A 718 -30.12 4.11 0.77
CA ILE A 718 -30.05 5.13 -0.28
C ILE A 718 -28.87 6.07 -0.04
N LEU A 719 -28.70 6.56 1.19
CA LEU A 719 -27.59 7.44 1.56
C LEU A 719 -26.24 6.76 1.28
N LEU A 720 -26.01 5.54 1.77
CA LEU A 720 -24.75 4.81 1.58
C LEU A 720 -24.50 4.54 0.08
N ARG A 721 -25.53 4.12 -0.66
CA ARG A 721 -25.40 3.86 -2.10
C ARG A 721 -25.03 5.12 -2.89
N SER A 722 -25.68 6.23 -2.59
CA SER A 722 -25.39 7.52 -3.23
C SER A 722 -23.97 7.97 -2.96
N ILE A 723 -23.53 7.92 -1.67
CA ILE A 723 -22.17 8.26 -1.27
C ILE A 723 -21.16 7.35 -1.98
N ASP A 724 -21.34 6.03 -1.93
CA ASP A 724 -20.37 5.07 -2.49
C ASP A 724 -20.22 5.21 -4.00
N THR A 725 -21.34 5.46 -4.70
CA THR A 725 -21.34 5.65 -6.16
C THR A 725 -20.56 6.90 -6.54
N HIS A 726 -20.92 8.04 -5.98
CA HIS A 726 -20.29 9.32 -6.32
C HIS A 726 -18.85 9.43 -5.82
N TRP A 727 -18.54 8.84 -4.65
CA TRP A 727 -17.17 8.79 -4.14
C TRP A 727 -16.24 7.96 -5.02
N THR A 728 -16.72 6.82 -5.51
CA THR A 728 -15.96 5.97 -6.44
C THR A 728 -15.68 6.69 -7.76
N ASP A 729 -16.68 7.41 -8.31
CA ASP A 729 -16.52 8.22 -9.52
C ASP A 729 -15.55 9.38 -9.30
N HIS A 730 -15.63 10.01 -8.14
CA HIS A 730 -14.73 11.10 -7.78
C HIS A 730 -13.26 10.66 -7.65
N ILE A 731 -12.99 9.50 -7.04
CA ILE A 731 -11.61 8.95 -6.96
C ILE A 731 -11.03 8.80 -8.37
N ASP A 732 -11.81 8.24 -9.30
CA ASP A 732 -11.38 8.03 -10.67
C ASP A 732 -11.14 9.38 -11.40
N THR A 733 -12.05 10.34 -11.23
CA THR A 733 -11.91 11.70 -11.78
C THR A 733 -10.65 12.41 -11.24
N MET A 734 -10.37 12.27 -9.95
CA MET A 734 -9.17 12.84 -9.33
C MET A 734 -7.87 12.17 -9.82
N ASP A 735 -7.90 10.86 -10.09
CA ASP A 735 -6.76 10.17 -10.69
C ASP A 735 -6.52 10.65 -12.14
N GLN A 736 -7.57 10.82 -12.93
CA GLN A 736 -7.48 11.37 -14.29
C GLN A 736 -6.95 12.82 -14.26
N LEU A 737 -7.45 13.67 -13.35
CA LEU A 737 -6.96 15.04 -13.15
C LEU A 737 -5.46 15.05 -12.82
N ARG A 738 -5.01 14.16 -11.91
CA ARG A 738 -3.59 14.04 -11.53
C ARG A 738 -2.69 13.72 -12.71
N GLN A 739 -3.14 12.87 -13.63
CA GLN A 739 -2.40 12.53 -14.85
C GLN A 739 -2.28 13.72 -15.81
N GLY A 740 -3.35 14.50 -15.97
CA GLY A 740 -3.40 15.65 -16.89
C GLY A 740 -2.73 16.91 -16.37
N ILE A 741 -2.74 17.15 -15.05
CA ILE A 741 -2.36 18.42 -14.44
C ILE A 741 -0.89 18.81 -14.65
N HIS A 742 0.00 17.83 -14.87
CA HIS A 742 1.43 18.09 -15.10
C HIS A 742 1.71 18.91 -16.36
N LEU A 743 0.81 18.89 -17.35
CA LEU A 743 0.93 19.66 -18.57
C LEU A 743 0.88 21.17 -18.31
N ARG A 744 0.22 21.61 -17.25
CA ARG A 744 0.11 23.03 -16.88
C ARG A 744 1.43 23.65 -16.42
N SER A 745 2.40 22.83 -16.03
CA SER A 745 3.76 23.32 -15.73
C SER A 745 4.41 24.05 -16.91
N TYR A 746 4.05 23.70 -18.14
CA TYR A 746 4.53 24.41 -19.34
C TYR A 746 3.99 25.84 -19.45
N ALA A 747 2.81 26.10 -18.87
CA ALA A 747 2.22 27.43 -18.77
C ALA A 747 2.70 28.22 -17.51
N GLN A 748 3.79 27.77 -16.85
CA GLN A 748 4.35 28.36 -15.62
C GLN A 748 3.38 28.37 -14.42
N GLN A 749 2.34 27.57 -14.45
CA GLN A 749 1.43 27.36 -13.32
C GLN A 749 1.98 26.31 -12.36
N ASN A 750 1.52 26.33 -11.11
CA ASN A 750 1.91 25.32 -10.12
C ASN A 750 0.92 24.14 -10.16
N PRO A 751 1.31 22.97 -10.70
CA PRO A 751 0.39 21.85 -10.87
C PRO A 751 -0.28 21.37 -9.58
N LEU A 752 0.43 21.41 -8.45
CA LEU A 752 -0.13 21.00 -7.16
C LEU A 752 -1.22 21.95 -6.68
N ARG A 753 -1.03 23.26 -6.83
CA ARG A 753 -2.03 24.25 -6.43
C ARG A 753 -3.27 24.14 -7.31
N ASP A 754 -3.09 23.95 -8.61
CA ASP A 754 -4.20 23.81 -9.54
C ASP A 754 -4.98 22.52 -9.26
N TYR A 755 -4.27 21.41 -8.98
CA TYR A 755 -4.88 20.16 -8.52
C TYR A 755 -5.70 20.32 -7.23
N GLN A 756 -5.21 21.13 -6.27
CA GLN A 756 -5.94 21.42 -5.03
C GLN A 756 -7.21 22.21 -5.29
N ASN A 757 -7.16 23.25 -6.14
CA ASN A 757 -8.30 24.09 -6.44
C ASN A 757 -9.38 23.32 -7.23
N GLU A 758 -9.01 22.66 -8.32
CA GLU A 758 -9.94 21.87 -9.14
C GLU A 758 -10.47 20.66 -8.37
N GLY A 759 -9.62 20.00 -7.57
CA GLY A 759 -10.06 18.91 -6.69
C GLY A 759 -11.07 19.35 -5.64
N HIS A 760 -11.03 20.62 -5.20
CA HIS A 760 -12.05 21.18 -4.30
C HIS A 760 -13.38 21.43 -5.05
N GLU A 761 -13.30 22.04 -6.23
CA GLU A 761 -14.50 22.25 -7.07
C GLU A 761 -15.20 20.94 -7.45
N LEU A 762 -14.43 19.92 -7.84
CA LEU A 762 -14.96 18.59 -8.14
C LEU A 762 -15.59 17.92 -6.91
N PHE A 763 -15.01 18.11 -5.73
CA PHE A 763 -15.55 17.58 -4.49
C PHE A 763 -16.88 18.26 -4.12
N ASP A 764 -16.97 19.58 -4.27
CA ASP A 764 -18.21 20.31 -4.03
C ASP A 764 -19.33 19.87 -4.98
N ILE A 765 -18.99 19.66 -6.26
CA ILE A 765 -19.95 19.10 -7.26
C ILE A 765 -20.40 17.70 -6.84
N MET A 766 -19.46 16.85 -6.43
CA MET A 766 -19.78 15.49 -5.96
C MET A 766 -20.75 15.52 -4.76
N MET A 767 -20.49 16.36 -3.76
CA MET A 767 -21.36 16.52 -2.59
C MET A 767 -22.77 16.96 -2.98
N GLN A 768 -22.89 17.89 -3.93
CA GLN A 768 -24.17 18.32 -4.47
C GLN A 768 -24.91 17.18 -5.17
N ASN A 769 -24.21 16.38 -5.95
CA ASN A 769 -24.81 15.23 -6.65
C ASN A 769 -25.28 14.14 -5.67
N ILE A 770 -24.52 13.91 -4.57
CA ILE A 770 -24.96 12.99 -3.49
C ILE A 770 -26.28 13.46 -2.87
N GLU A 771 -26.38 14.76 -2.55
CA GLU A 771 -27.61 15.32 -1.97
C GLU A 771 -28.79 15.21 -2.95
N GLU A 772 -28.57 15.55 -4.23
CA GLU A 772 -29.60 15.51 -5.27
C GLU A 772 -30.12 14.10 -5.54
N ASP A 773 -29.21 13.14 -5.73
CA ASP A 773 -29.56 11.74 -5.95
C ASP A 773 -30.26 11.14 -4.73
N THR A 774 -29.80 11.46 -3.52
CA THR A 774 -30.46 11.05 -2.28
C THR A 774 -31.89 11.56 -2.22
N CYS A 775 -32.11 12.85 -2.49
CA CYS A 775 -33.44 13.45 -2.52
C CYS A 775 -34.35 12.75 -3.55
N LYS A 776 -33.84 12.55 -4.75
CA LYS A 776 -34.55 11.92 -5.86
C LYS A 776 -34.96 10.48 -5.55
N TYR A 777 -34.02 9.67 -5.06
CA TYR A 777 -34.29 8.26 -4.75
C TYR A 777 -35.21 8.09 -3.54
N ILE A 778 -35.08 8.88 -2.50
CA ILE A 778 -35.95 8.79 -1.31
C ILE A 778 -37.40 9.14 -1.67
N LEU A 779 -37.64 10.18 -2.48
CA LEU A 779 -38.98 10.65 -2.78
C LEU A 779 -39.67 9.93 -3.95
N LYS A 780 -38.88 9.34 -4.87
CA LYS A 780 -39.42 8.77 -6.12
C LYS A 780 -39.33 7.26 -6.23
N SER A 781 -38.55 6.57 -5.36
CA SER A 781 -38.45 5.12 -5.43
C SER A 781 -39.74 4.45 -5.01
N VAL A 782 -40.23 3.54 -5.85
CA VAL A 782 -41.38 2.68 -5.53
C VAL A 782 -40.82 1.35 -5.00
N VAL A 783 -40.98 1.11 -3.73
CA VAL A 783 -40.56 -0.16 -3.10
C VAL A 783 -41.66 -1.20 -3.36
N GLN A 784 -41.29 -2.28 -4.05
CA GLN A 784 -42.16 -3.46 -4.20
C GLN A 784 -41.76 -4.46 -3.09
N PHE A 785 -42.71 -4.77 -2.23
CA PHE A 785 -42.52 -5.82 -1.23
C PHE A 785 -42.74 -7.16 -1.91
N GLU A 786 -41.68 -7.97 -2.10
CA GLU A 786 -41.82 -9.40 -2.33
C GLU A 786 -42.03 -10.07 -0.97
N ASP A 787 -43.18 -10.73 -0.77
CA ASP A 787 -43.40 -11.64 0.34
C ASP A 787 -42.40 -12.81 0.19
N ASP A 788 -41.45 -12.94 1.03
CA ASP A 788 -40.30 -13.87 1.02
C ASP A 788 -39.02 -13.40 0.30
N VAL A 789 -38.44 -12.35 0.76
CA VAL A 789 -36.98 -12.16 0.56
C VAL A 789 -36.28 -12.80 1.77
N GLU A 790 -35.79 -14.07 1.60
CA GLU A 790 -34.61 -14.51 2.34
C GLU A 790 -33.62 -13.35 2.26
N ARG A 791 -33.16 -12.82 3.40
CA ARG A 791 -32.06 -11.86 3.47
C ARG A 791 -30.95 -12.40 2.57
N GLU A 792 -30.88 -11.90 1.34
CA GLU A 792 -29.66 -12.06 0.56
C GLU A 792 -28.59 -11.36 1.42
N LYS A 793 -27.85 -12.19 2.17
CA LYS A 793 -26.56 -11.80 2.69
C LYS A 793 -25.89 -11.10 1.54
N SER A 794 -25.62 -9.81 1.70
CA SER A 794 -24.98 -8.99 0.68
C SER A 794 -23.93 -9.85 0.02
N LYS A 795 -24.08 -10.12 -1.27
CA LYS A 795 -22.99 -10.66 -2.07
C LYS A 795 -21.93 -9.59 -1.93
N SER A 796 -20.99 -9.85 -1.02
CA SER A 796 -19.84 -9.01 -0.82
C SER A 796 -19.36 -8.59 -2.19
N PHE A 797 -19.24 -7.28 -2.39
CA PHE A 797 -18.63 -6.69 -3.57
C PHE A 797 -17.49 -7.57 -4.03
N GLY A 798 -17.54 -8.02 -5.30
CA GLY A 798 -16.81 -9.12 -5.88
C GLY A 798 -15.43 -9.32 -5.31
N GLU A 799 -15.06 -10.57 -5.07
CA GLU A 799 -13.79 -11.01 -4.50
C GLU A 799 -12.66 -10.08 -4.93
N ALA A 800 -12.14 -9.28 -3.98
CA ALA A 800 -11.01 -8.40 -4.23
C ALA A 800 -9.82 -9.24 -4.68
N LYS A 801 -9.58 -9.31 -5.98
CA LYS A 801 -8.39 -9.98 -6.50
C LYS A 801 -7.19 -9.13 -6.13
N HIS A 802 -6.43 -9.63 -5.18
CA HIS A 802 -5.12 -9.14 -4.83
C HIS A 802 -4.22 -9.09 -6.07
N VAL A 803 -3.90 -7.89 -6.54
CA VAL A 803 -2.82 -7.70 -7.50
C VAL A 803 -1.59 -7.25 -6.70
N THR A 804 -0.99 -8.20 -5.98
CA THR A 804 0.39 -8.04 -5.54
C THR A 804 1.32 -8.51 -6.64
N ALA A 805 2.45 -7.84 -6.80
CA ALA A 805 3.46 -8.10 -7.83
C ALA A 805 4.16 -9.48 -7.72
N GLU A 806 3.66 -10.43 -6.91
CA GLU A 806 4.40 -11.63 -6.52
C GLU A 806 3.67 -12.98 -6.64
N ASP A 807 2.44 -13.08 -7.13
CA ASP A 807 1.79 -14.39 -7.23
C ASP A 807 1.84 -15.01 -8.64
N GLY A 808 3.02 -15.57 -8.96
CA GLY A 808 3.16 -16.61 -9.98
C GLY A 808 2.83 -18.00 -9.44
N LYS A 809 1.62 -18.23 -8.92
CA LYS A 809 1.19 -19.59 -8.61
C LYS A 809 0.52 -20.23 -9.83
N GLU A 810 1.08 -21.36 -10.27
CA GLU A 810 0.46 -22.26 -11.23
C GLU A 810 -0.98 -22.56 -10.82
N LYS A 811 -1.92 -22.17 -11.67
CA LYS A 811 -3.31 -22.62 -11.57
C LYS A 811 -3.30 -24.13 -11.68
N ALA A 812 -3.79 -24.79 -10.65
CA ALA A 812 -4.17 -26.19 -10.72
C ALA A 812 -5.00 -26.42 -12.00
N LYS A 813 -4.64 -27.43 -12.79
CA LYS A 813 -5.35 -27.79 -14.01
C LYS A 813 -6.84 -27.92 -13.70
N PRO A 814 -7.73 -27.25 -14.43
CA PRO A 814 -9.16 -27.36 -14.22
C PRO A 814 -9.55 -28.84 -14.39
N GLN A 815 -10.18 -29.40 -13.38
CA GLN A 815 -10.84 -30.67 -13.51
C GLN A 815 -11.94 -30.53 -14.58
N PRO A 816 -12.12 -31.49 -15.48
CA PRO A 816 -13.12 -31.40 -16.51
C PRO A 816 -14.51 -31.30 -15.88
N ILE A 817 -15.21 -30.20 -16.20
CA ILE A 817 -16.63 -30.07 -15.87
C ILE A 817 -17.36 -31.16 -16.59
N VAL A 818 -17.90 -32.14 -15.84
CA VAL A 818 -18.81 -33.12 -16.38
C VAL A 818 -20.10 -32.40 -16.77
N LYS A 819 -20.27 -32.07 -18.03
CA LYS A 819 -21.54 -31.59 -18.58
C LYS A 819 -22.54 -32.69 -18.32
N GLY A 820 -23.60 -32.41 -17.57
CA GLY A 820 -24.76 -33.31 -17.48
C GLY A 820 -25.20 -33.71 -18.87
N ASP A 821 -25.63 -34.96 -19.01
CA ASP A 821 -26.02 -35.66 -20.24
C ASP A 821 -26.90 -34.78 -21.14
N GLN A 822 -26.31 -34.17 -22.16
CA GLN A 822 -27.07 -33.63 -23.26
C GLN A 822 -27.53 -34.78 -24.14
N VAL A 823 -28.86 -35.01 -24.16
CA VAL A 823 -29.49 -36.03 -25.01
C VAL A 823 -29.07 -35.76 -26.46
N GLY A 824 -28.33 -36.70 -27.01
CA GLY A 824 -27.86 -36.65 -28.39
C GLY A 824 -29.04 -36.70 -29.39
N ARG A 825 -28.86 -36.06 -30.55
CA ARG A 825 -29.91 -35.92 -31.59
C ARG A 825 -30.53 -37.28 -32.01
N ASN A 826 -29.83 -38.41 -31.85
CA ASN A 826 -30.24 -39.77 -32.17
C ASN A 826 -30.68 -40.63 -30.97
N ASP A 827 -30.57 -40.10 -29.76
CA ASP A 827 -30.93 -40.82 -28.54
C ASP A 827 -32.45 -40.89 -28.33
N PRO A 828 -32.97 -41.84 -27.56
CA PRO A 828 -34.40 -41.88 -27.21
C PRO A 828 -34.83 -40.61 -26.51
N CYS A 829 -35.95 -40.04 -26.89
CA CYS A 829 -36.45 -38.83 -26.29
C CYS A 829 -36.85 -39.07 -24.81
N PRO A 830 -36.39 -38.20 -23.87
CA PRO A 830 -36.65 -38.40 -22.43
C PRO A 830 -38.17 -38.28 -22.08
N CYS A 831 -39.04 -37.88 -23.00
CA CYS A 831 -40.47 -37.85 -22.79
C CYS A 831 -41.17 -39.24 -22.80
N GLY A 832 -40.45 -40.38 -22.98
CA GLY A 832 -40.97 -41.70 -22.97
C GLY A 832 -41.74 -42.12 -24.26
N SER A 833 -41.71 -41.31 -25.33
CA SER A 833 -42.45 -41.55 -26.58
C SER A 833 -41.85 -42.66 -27.48
N GLY A 834 -40.71 -43.25 -27.14
CA GLY A 834 -39.96 -44.21 -27.94
C GLY A 834 -39.36 -43.68 -29.24
N LYS A 835 -39.50 -42.41 -29.54
CA LYS A 835 -38.94 -41.74 -30.74
C LYS A 835 -37.59 -41.13 -30.45
N LYS A 836 -36.70 -41.07 -31.47
CA LYS A 836 -35.42 -40.36 -31.33
C LYS A 836 -35.65 -38.89 -31.06
N TYR A 837 -34.78 -38.23 -30.26
CA TYR A 837 -34.91 -36.83 -29.81
C TYR A 837 -35.17 -35.89 -31.01
N LYS A 838 -34.43 -36.00 -32.11
CA LYS A 838 -34.62 -35.24 -33.35
C LYS A 838 -36.01 -35.35 -34.02
N ASN A 839 -36.74 -36.43 -33.73
CA ASN A 839 -38.07 -36.69 -34.30
C ASN A 839 -39.18 -36.45 -33.29
N CYS A 840 -38.89 -35.89 -32.13
CA CYS A 840 -39.83 -35.57 -31.06
C CYS A 840 -39.57 -34.13 -30.55
N HIS A 841 -38.92 -33.90 -29.42
CA HIS A 841 -38.72 -32.57 -28.86
C HIS A 841 -37.53 -31.79 -29.47
N GLY A 842 -36.64 -32.43 -30.22
CA GLY A 842 -35.59 -31.83 -30.98
C GLY A 842 -35.93 -31.52 -32.45
N LYS A 843 -37.20 -31.41 -32.81
CA LYS A 843 -37.68 -30.98 -34.13
C LYS A 843 -37.64 -29.44 -34.14
N ALA A 844 -36.65 -28.85 -34.75
CA ALA A 844 -36.65 -27.43 -35.11
C ALA A 844 -37.46 -27.23 -36.41
#